data_7b470ab879c4f54dfb90dc949023279d
#
_entry.id   7b470ab879c4f54dfb90dc949023279d
#
_cell.length_a   1.000
_cell.length_b   1.000
_cell.length_c   1.000
_cell.angle_alpha   90.00
_cell.angle_beta   90.00
_cell.angle_gamma   90.00
#
_symmetry.space_group_name_H-M   'P 1'
#
loop_
_entity.id
_entity.type
_entity.pdbx_description
1 polymer ?
#
loop_
_entity_poly.entity_id
_entity_poly.type
_entity_poly.pdbx_seq_one_letter_code
_entity_poly.pdbx_strand_id
1 'polypeptide(L)'
;MTEIERIDQLREELHTHNHNYYILNAPTISDQEFDRLMRELQDLEAKHPEHYDENSPSVRVGSDLNKEFRQVEHKYPMLSLGNTYSETEVREFYERVRKALNEDFEICCELKFDGTSISLTYEDGRLVQAVTRGDGVRGDDVTDNVKTIRSIPLRLSGEGYPRRFEIRGEILMPWTVFEELNREREQREEPLFANPRNAASGTLKSQNSAVVASRKLDAYLYYLLGEELPHDGHYENLQEAARWGFKVSSHMRKARTLEEVFDFINYWDLERKNLPVATDGIVLKVNSQRQQRNLGFTAKSPRWAIAYKFQAEQACTKLLKVTYQVGRTGAVTPVANLEPVQLSGTVVKRASLHNADIIESLDLHLGDMVYVEKGGEIIPKITGVDKDARPEGSEKVTFITHCPECGSRLVRYEDEAAHYCTNEDGCPTQIKGRIEHFISRRAMNIEGLGPETVDQFYQEGLIHDVADLYTLQAADICRLNRMGEKSAENIIQGVEKSKTVPYERVIFALGIRFVGETVAKKVARAFRSIDDLKSATLDDLIHVDEIGEKIAQSILRYFHSEKNLQLIERLREAGVQMAISEEETAGQTDKLQGQSIVISGVFARHSRDEYKALIEKHGGKNVGSISKKTSFILAGESMGPSKLEKAEKLGIRIVNEEEFLGMIGE
;
A
#
# COMPACT_ATOMS: atom_id res chain seq x y z
N MET A 1 11.55 -42.24 27.46
CA MET A 1 11.19 -41.18 26.50
C MET A 1 11.28 -41.77 25.11
N THR A 2 10.18 -41.78 24.36
CA THR A 2 10.17 -42.22 22.95
C THR A 2 10.86 -41.18 22.08
N GLU A 3 11.25 -41.56 20.84
CA GLU A 3 11.84 -40.58 19.89
C GLU A 3 10.84 -39.45 19.55
N ILE A 4 9.55 -39.72 19.50
CA ILE A 4 8.47 -38.71 19.28
C ILE A 4 8.39 -37.75 20.48
N GLU A 5 8.36 -38.27 21.70
CA GLU A 5 8.38 -37.42 22.91
C GLU A 5 9.64 -36.54 22.96
N ARG A 6 10.77 -37.04 22.46
CA ARG A 6 12.02 -36.27 22.38
C ARG A 6 11.94 -35.17 21.31
N ILE A 7 11.30 -35.44 20.16
CA ILE A 7 11.04 -34.42 19.13
C ILE A 7 10.22 -33.25 19.71
N ASP A 8 9.12 -33.58 20.38
CA ASP A 8 8.26 -32.54 20.96
C ASP A 8 8.96 -31.71 22.04
N GLN A 9 9.75 -32.39 22.89
CA GLN A 9 10.58 -31.71 23.91
C GLN A 9 11.61 -30.76 23.25
N LEU A 10 12.33 -31.23 22.23
CA LEU A 10 13.33 -30.42 21.50
C LEU A 10 12.71 -29.21 20.81
N ARG A 11 11.52 -29.37 20.21
CA ARG A 11 10.77 -28.27 19.61
C ARG A 11 10.47 -27.18 20.65
N GLU A 12 9.92 -27.55 21.80
CA GLU A 12 9.63 -26.61 22.91
C GLU A 12 10.89 -25.91 23.43
N GLU A 13 11.95 -26.69 23.68
CA GLU A 13 13.22 -26.18 24.19
C GLU A 13 13.87 -25.19 23.22
N LEU A 14 13.92 -25.51 21.93
CA LEU A 14 14.49 -24.65 20.90
C LEU A 14 13.64 -23.41 20.62
N HIS A 15 12.30 -23.50 20.72
CA HIS A 15 11.45 -22.30 20.66
C HIS A 15 11.74 -21.36 21.82
N THR A 16 11.91 -21.88 23.02
CA THR A 16 12.25 -21.10 24.22
C THR A 16 13.63 -20.44 24.08
N HIS A 17 14.64 -21.16 23.60
CA HIS A 17 15.97 -20.61 23.39
C HIS A 17 16.00 -19.54 22.29
N ASN A 18 15.26 -19.72 21.19
CA ASN A 18 15.07 -18.69 20.17
C ASN A 18 14.43 -17.43 20.76
N HIS A 19 13.39 -17.57 21.58
CA HIS A 19 12.75 -16.43 22.23
C HIS A 19 13.72 -15.69 23.15
N ASN A 20 14.43 -16.41 24.02
CA ASN A 20 15.39 -15.82 24.95
C ASN A 20 16.52 -15.07 24.22
N TYR A 21 17.03 -15.64 23.12
CA TYR A 21 18.12 -15.05 22.34
C TYR A 21 17.67 -13.84 21.53
N TYR A 22 16.62 -13.98 20.67
CA TYR A 22 16.24 -12.98 19.66
C TYR A 22 15.24 -11.94 20.15
N ILE A 23 14.45 -12.24 21.18
CA ILE A 23 13.44 -11.34 21.72
C ILE A 23 13.91 -10.69 23.02
N LEU A 24 14.39 -11.48 23.97
CA LEU A 24 14.79 -10.99 25.30
C LEU A 24 16.25 -10.55 25.38
N ASN A 25 17.08 -10.81 24.35
CA ASN A 25 18.53 -10.61 24.38
C ASN A 25 19.21 -11.22 25.63
N ALA A 26 18.69 -12.34 26.11
CA ALA A 26 19.15 -13.03 27.31
C ALA A 26 19.35 -14.53 27.02
N PRO A 27 20.38 -14.91 26.24
CA PRO A 27 20.64 -16.31 25.91
C PRO A 27 20.91 -17.11 27.18
N THR A 28 20.29 -18.29 27.26
CA THR A 28 20.44 -19.21 28.43
C THR A 28 21.34 -20.39 28.14
N ILE A 29 21.73 -20.61 26.88
CA ILE A 29 22.68 -21.62 26.42
C ILE A 29 23.69 -21.02 25.44
N SER A 30 24.81 -21.73 25.19
CA SER A 30 25.77 -21.33 24.17
C SER A 30 25.27 -21.66 22.75
N ASP A 31 25.81 -20.95 21.74
CA ASP A 31 25.52 -21.21 20.32
C ASP A 31 25.84 -22.68 19.95
N GLN A 32 26.94 -23.22 20.49
CA GLN A 32 27.33 -24.61 20.24
C GLN A 32 26.30 -25.60 20.79
N GLU A 33 25.75 -25.33 21.96
CA GLU A 33 24.70 -26.17 22.55
C GLU A 33 23.40 -26.07 21.78
N PHE A 34 23.03 -24.87 21.34
CA PHE A 34 21.87 -24.65 20.47
C PHE A 34 21.98 -25.44 19.16
N ASP A 35 23.14 -25.37 18.49
CA ASP A 35 23.41 -26.10 17.27
C ASP A 35 23.35 -27.62 17.47
N ARG A 36 23.80 -28.10 18.59
CA ARG A 36 23.73 -29.53 18.95
C ARG A 36 22.27 -30.01 19.08
N LEU A 37 21.45 -29.24 19.80
CA LEU A 37 20.02 -29.55 19.99
C LEU A 37 19.26 -29.47 18.64
N MET A 38 19.60 -28.51 17.81
CA MET A 38 19.00 -28.36 16.49
C MET A 38 19.30 -29.54 15.57
N ARG A 39 20.57 -30.02 15.56
CA ARG A 39 20.95 -31.20 14.79
C ARG A 39 20.23 -32.46 15.29
N GLU A 40 20.15 -32.64 16.61
CA GLU A 40 19.39 -33.75 17.21
C GLU A 40 17.93 -33.74 16.76
N LEU A 41 17.28 -32.56 16.75
CA LEU A 41 15.91 -32.42 16.27
C LEU A 41 15.78 -32.78 14.77
N GLN A 42 16.66 -32.26 13.92
CA GLN A 42 16.64 -32.53 12.48
C GLN A 42 16.83 -34.02 12.16
N ASP A 43 17.73 -34.69 12.87
CA ASP A 43 18.00 -36.13 12.71
C ASP A 43 16.81 -36.99 13.13
N LEU A 44 16.11 -36.61 14.20
CA LEU A 44 14.92 -37.30 14.68
C LEU A 44 13.71 -37.03 13.76
N GLU A 45 13.49 -35.80 13.33
CA GLU A 45 12.41 -35.48 12.39
C GLU A 45 12.59 -36.19 11.03
N ALA A 46 13.83 -36.36 10.56
CA ALA A 46 14.12 -37.09 9.34
C ALA A 46 13.77 -38.59 9.45
N LYS A 47 13.82 -39.16 10.66
CA LYS A 47 13.41 -40.55 10.94
C LYS A 47 11.89 -40.72 11.08
N HIS A 48 11.20 -39.63 11.47
CA HIS A 48 9.77 -39.60 11.75
C HIS A 48 9.01 -38.60 10.86
N PRO A 49 8.99 -38.77 9.51
CA PRO A 49 8.34 -37.83 8.60
C PRO A 49 6.81 -37.77 8.84
N GLU A 50 6.21 -38.81 9.44
CA GLU A 50 4.80 -38.81 9.85
C GLU A 50 4.48 -37.82 10.98
N HIS A 51 5.50 -37.40 11.75
CA HIS A 51 5.36 -36.41 12.83
C HIS A 51 5.83 -35.01 12.40
N TYR A 52 5.68 -34.69 11.11
CA TYR A 52 6.05 -33.40 10.55
C TYR A 52 5.24 -32.26 11.19
N ASP A 53 5.92 -31.19 11.57
CA ASP A 53 5.31 -29.93 12.01
C ASP A 53 5.88 -28.77 11.19
N GLU A 54 5.05 -28.10 10.42
CA GLU A 54 5.41 -26.95 9.59
C GLU A 54 5.94 -25.75 10.39
N ASN A 55 5.74 -25.72 11.70
CA ASN A 55 6.21 -24.71 12.63
C ASN A 55 7.37 -25.22 13.54
N SER A 56 7.99 -26.34 13.20
CA SER A 56 9.18 -26.79 13.90
C SER A 56 10.33 -25.77 13.78
N PRO A 57 11.15 -25.59 14.83
CA PRO A 57 12.36 -24.77 14.72
C PRO A 57 13.30 -25.18 13.58
N SER A 58 13.28 -26.46 13.18
CA SER A 58 14.09 -27.01 12.09
C SER A 58 13.77 -26.41 10.72
N VAL A 59 12.54 -25.99 10.46
CA VAL A 59 12.12 -25.40 9.16
C VAL A 59 12.70 -24.00 8.92
N ARG A 60 13.24 -23.35 9.96
CA ARG A 60 13.89 -22.03 9.84
C ARG A 60 15.18 -22.05 8.99
N VAL A 61 15.68 -23.20 8.64
CA VAL A 61 16.90 -23.35 7.83
C VAL A 61 16.64 -22.94 6.36
N GLY A 62 15.39 -22.95 5.92
CA GLY A 62 14.99 -22.62 4.54
C GLY A 62 15.23 -23.78 3.55
N SER A 63 14.63 -23.68 2.38
CA SER A 63 14.80 -24.63 1.28
C SER A 63 15.19 -23.92 -0.02
N ASP A 64 15.81 -24.66 -0.97
CA ASP A 64 16.32 -24.11 -2.22
C ASP A 64 15.25 -23.89 -3.32
N LEU A 65 13.98 -24.24 -3.06
CA LEU A 65 12.96 -24.35 -4.10
C LEU A 65 11.66 -23.63 -3.70
N ASN A 66 11.62 -22.31 -3.82
CA ASN A 66 10.37 -21.57 -3.91
C ASN A 66 10.07 -21.18 -5.36
N LYS A 67 8.99 -21.71 -5.91
CA LYS A 67 8.39 -21.24 -7.16
C LYS A 67 7.65 -19.93 -6.88
N GLU A 68 7.32 -19.14 -7.92
CA GLU A 68 6.64 -17.84 -7.87
C GLU A 68 5.66 -17.66 -6.69
N PHE A 69 5.75 -16.50 -6.00
CA PHE A 69 4.90 -16.23 -4.84
C PHE A 69 3.42 -16.18 -5.23
N ARG A 70 2.59 -16.91 -4.51
CA ARG A 70 1.16 -16.86 -4.67
C ARG A 70 0.62 -15.51 -4.18
N GLN A 71 -0.31 -14.92 -4.91
CA GLN A 71 -1.02 -13.70 -4.50
C GLN A 71 -2.14 -14.04 -3.52
N VAL A 72 -2.22 -13.30 -2.42
CA VAL A 72 -3.23 -13.46 -1.37
C VAL A 72 -3.93 -12.13 -1.13
N GLU A 73 -5.25 -12.17 -1.03
CA GLU A 73 -6.06 -11.01 -0.65
C GLU A 73 -6.04 -10.81 0.88
N HIS A 74 -5.84 -9.57 1.32
CA HIS A 74 -5.85 -9.22 2.74
C HIS A 74 -7.28 -9.24 3.29
N LYS A 75 -7.50 -9.93 4.41
CA LYS A 75 -8.78 -9.87 5.15
C LYS A 75 -9.08 -8.42 5.59
N TYR A 76 -8.07 -7.71 6.03
CA TYR A 76 -8.13 -6.28 6.37
C TYR A 76 -7.21 -5.52 5.43
N PRO A 77 -7.67 -4.46 4.71
CA PRO A 77 -6.80 -3.67 3.83
C PRO A 77 -5.56 -3.12 4.54
N MET A 78 -4.41 -3.15 3.87
CA MET A 78 -3.16 -2.57 4.37
C MET A 78 -2.96 -1.16 3.83
N LEU A 79 -3.70 -0.20 4.39
CA LEU A 79 -3.66 1.19 3.95
C LEU A 79 -2.36 1.89 4.36
N SER A 80 -1.95 2.87 3.57
CA SER A 80 -0.86 3.77 3.93
C SER A 80 -1.31 4.78 4.97
N LEU A 81 -0.37 5.30 5.78
CA LEU A 81 -0.64 6.41 6.69
C LEU A 81 -0.53 7.75 5.95
N GLY A 82 -1.32 8.73 6.37
CA GLY A 82 -1.10 10.12 5.96
C GLY A 82 0.23 10.63 6.53
N ASN A 83 1.05 11.28 5.70
CA ASN A 83 2.32 11.87 6.13
C ASN A 83 2.13 13.30 6.61
N THR A 84 2.87 13.67 7.65
CA THR A 84 3.01 15.03 8.15
C THR A 84 4.50 15.35 8.32
N TYR A 85 4.87 16.63 8.20
CA TYR A 85 6.26 17.09 8.21
C TYR A 85 6.50 18.25 9.16
N SER A 86 5.47 18.76 9.82
CA SER A 86 5.53 19.89 10.73
C SER A 86 4.69 19.69 11.98
N GLU A 87 5.06 20.38 13.05
CA GLU A 87 4.25 20.41 14.28
C GLU A 87 2.84 20.95 14.04
N THR A 88 2.69 21.90 13.11
CA THR A 88 1.37 22.45 12.75
C THR A 88 0.45 21.38 12.20
N GLU A 89 0.92 20.53 11.29
CA GLU A 89 0.13 19.43 10.72
C GLU A 89 -0.23 18.37 11.77
N VAL A 90 0.67 18.09 12.72
CA VAL A 90 0.39 17.18 13.84
C VAL A 90 -0.70 17.79 14.75
N ARG A 91 -0.61 19.10 15.03
CA ARG A 91 -1.64 19.84 15.80
C ARG A 91 -3.00 19.80 15.10
N GLU A 92 -3.03 20.00 13.80
CA GLU A 92 -4.25 19.90 13.00
C GLU A 92 -4.88 18.48 13.05
N PHE A 93 -4.06 17.45 13.00
CA PHE A 93 -4.52 16.08 13.17
C PHE A 93 -5.14 15.87 14.55
N TYR A 94 -4.46 16.29 15.62
CA TYR A 94 -4.93 16.16 16.99
C TYR A 94 -6.27 16.88 17.18
N GLU A 95 -6.41 18.10 16.66
CA GLU A 95 -7.65 18.88 16.72
C GLU A 95 -8.79 18.26 15.91
N ARG A 96 -8.50 17.66 14.75
CA ARG A 96 -9.52 16.92 13.98
C ARG A 96 -10.02 15.70 14.76
N VAL A 97 -9.13 14.96 15.39
CA VAL A 97 -9.49 13.80 16.24
C VAL A 97 -10.35 14.28 17.43
N ARG A 98 -9.91 15.31 18.13
CA ARG A 98 -10.62 15.89 19.28
C ARG A 98 -12.04 16.31 18.91
N LYS A 99 -12.21 17.02 17.79
CA LYS A 99 -13.52 17.47 17.31
C LYS A 99 -14.41 16.31 16.88
N ALA A 100 -13.84 15.29 16.25
CA ALA A 100 -14.60 14.16 15.77
C ALA A 100 -15.07 13.22 16.88
N LEU A 101 -14.25 13.02 17.91
CA LEU A 101 -14.58 12.15 19.05
C LEU A 101 -15.44 12.85 20.07
N ASN A 102 -15.18 14.12 20.37
CA ASN A 102 -15.82 14.91 21.44
C ASN A 102 -15.81 14.20 22.81
N GLU A 103 -14.75 13.45 23.07
CA GLU A 103 -14.45 12.72 24.32
C GLU A 103 -12.93 12.68 24.52
N ASP A 104 -12.49 12.33 25.73
CA ASP A 104 -11.06 12.16 26.02
C ASP A 104 -10.47 10.98 25.22
N PHE A 105 -9.23 11.14 24.78
CA PHE A 105 -8.50 10.11 24.04
C PHE A 105 -7.01 10.15 24.36
N GLU A 106 -6.36 9.03 24.15
CA GLU A 106 -4.90 8.89 24.24
C GLU A 106 -4.31 8.64 22.86
N ILE A 107 -3.12 9.15 22.62
CA ILE A 107 -2.31 8.86 21.43
C ILE A 107 -1.22 7.87 21.81
N CYS A 108 -1.15 6.75 21.10
CA CYS A 108 0.00 5.86 21.14
C CYS A 108 1.07 6.38 20.16
N CYS A 109 2.22 6.76 20.69
CA CYS A 109 3.39 7.22 19.93
C CYS A 109 4.34 6.06 19.72
N GLU A 110 4.72 5.82 18.48
CA GLU A 110 5.56 4.69 18.06
C GLU A 110 6.66 5.14 17.12
N LEU A 111 7.77 4.40 17.08
CA LEU A 111 8.78 4.57 16.05
C LEU A 111 8.24 4.11 14.69
N LYS A 112 8.49 4.91 13.65
CA LYS A 112 8.22 4.51 12.28
C LYS A 112 9.42 3.77 11.72
N PHE A 113 9.35 2.47 11.76
CA PHE A 113 10.39 1.61 11.21
C PHE A 113 10.45 1.71 9.69
N ASP A 114 11.65 1.72 9.14
CA ASP A 114 11.90 1.83 7.69
C ASP A 114 12.36 0.49 7.10
N GLY A 115 11.40 -0.34 6.75
CA GLY A 115 11.60 -1.69 6.21
C GLY A 115 10.57 -2.07 5.16
N THR A 116 10.08 -3.29 5.23
CA THR A 116 9.01 -3.80 4.38
C THR A 116 7.87 -4.35 5.23
N SER A 117 6.67 -3.81 4.99
CA SER A 117 5.49 -4.15 5.78
C SER A 117 5.04 -5.59 5.52
N ILE A 118 4.63 -6.25 6.60
CA ILE A 118 4.16 -7.64 6.60
C ILE A 118 2.88 -7.79 7.40
N SER A 119 1.99 -8.69 6.99
CA SER A 119 0.85 -9.17 7.76
C SER A 119 1.04 -10.65 8.08
N LEU A 120 1.02 -11.00 9.35
CA LEU A 120 1.17 -12.36 9.86
C LEU A 120 -0.17 -12.84 10.39
N THR A 121 -0.63 -14.00 9.94
CA THR A 121 -1.85 -14.65 10.43
C THR A 121 -1.47 -15.81 11.33
N TYR A 122 -2.07 -15.82 12.51
CA TYR A 122 -1.93 -16.89 13.49
C TYR A 122 -3.28 -17.57 13.72
N GLU A 123 -3.25 -18.92 13.81
CA GLU A 123 -4.38 -19.75 14.21
C GLU A 123 -3.94 -20.71 15.30
N ASP A 124 -4.72 -20.81 16.37
CA ASP A 124 -4.43 -21.66 17.52
C ASP A 124 -2.97 -21.54 18.02
N GLY A 125 -2.45 -20.29 18.00
CA GLY A 125 -1.10 -19.95 18.43
C GLY A 125 0.02 -20.32 17.46
N ARG A 126 -0.28 -20.69 16.21
CA ARG A 126 0.69 -21.08 15.18
C ARG A 126 0.67 -20.11 14.00
N LEU A 127 1.84 -19.79 13.47
CA LEU A 127 1.96 -19.02 12.24
C LEU A 127 1.45 -19.85 11.05
N VAL A 128 0.38 -19.37 10.42
CA VAL A 128 -0.22 -20.08 9.26
C VAL A 128 0.03 -19.35 7.94
N GLN A 129 0.22 -18.02 7.97
CA GLN A 129 0.44 -17.25 6.74
C GLN A 129 1.17 -15.95 7.02
N ALA A 130 2.03 -15.54 6.06
CA ALA A 130 2.68 -14.25 6.04
C ALA A 130 2.57 -13.62 4.65
N VAL A 131 2.02 -12.41 4.56
CA VAL A 131 1.70 -11.73 3.30
C VAL A 131 2.30 -10.34 3.28
N THR A 132 3.01 -9.98 2.22
CA THR A 132 3.52 -8.61 2.02
C THR A 132 2.36 -7.64 1.80
N ARG A 133 2.57 -6.33 2.03
CA ARG A 133 1.53 -5.33 1.79
C ARG A 133 1.01 -5.34 0.35
N GLY A 134 1.90 -5.54 -0.64
CA GLY A 134 1.53 -5.44 -2.04
C GLY A 134 0.94 -4.07 -2.38
N ASP A 135 -0.25 -4.07 -3.00
CA ASP A 135 -1.01 -2.87 -3.32
C ASP A 135 -1.95 -2.40 -2.19
N GLY A 136 -1.93 -3.09 -1.05
CA GLY A 136 -2.79 -2.86 0.11
C GLY A 136 -4.06 -3.70 0.12
N VAL A 137 -4.47 -4.27 -1.00
CA VAL A 137 -5.58 -5.23 -1.13
C VAL A 137 -5.07 -6.65 -1.26
N ARG A 138 -4.00 -6.84 -2.06
CA ARG A 138 -3.34 -8.13 -2.30
C ARG A 138 -1.84 -8.01 -2.11
N GLY A 139 -1.23 -9.05 -1.59
CA GLY A 139 0.22 -9.16 -1.41
C GLY A 139 0.76 -10.53 -1.79
N ASP A 140 2.08 -10.65 -1.76
CA ASP A 140 2.78 -11.90 -2.03
C ASP A 140 2.80 -12.76 -0.76
N ASP A 141 2.44 -14.04 -0.86
CA ASP A 141 2.60 -15.02 0.21
C ASP A 141 4.09 -15.37 0.35
N VAL A 142 4.68 -14.90 1.42
CA VAL A 142 6.10 -15.09 1.76
C VAL A 142 6.29 -15.92 3.02
N THR A 143 5.33 -16.77 3.33
CA THR A 143 5.30 -17.55 4.58
C THR A 143 6.57 -18.33 4.81
N ASP A 144 7.08 -19.05 3.80
CA ASP A 144 8.31 -19.85 3.93
C ASP A 144 9.54 -18.98 4.21
N ASN A 145 9.61 -17.80 3.60
CA ASN A 145 10.69 -16.85 3.84
C ASN A 145 10.59 -16.25 5.25
N VAL A 146 9.39 -15.89 5.68
CA VAL A 146 9.15 -15.33 7.03
C VAL A 146 9.45 -16.35 8.12
N LYS A 147 9.19 -17.64 7.90
CA LYS A 147 9.54 -18.72 8.84
C LYS A 147 11.06 -18.77 9.15
N THR A 148 11.91 -18.26 8.28
CA THR A 148 13.37 -18.16 8.52
C THR A 148 13.75 -17.01 9.45
N ILE A 149 12.88 -16.03 9.69
CA ILE A 149 13.14 -14.86 10.52
C ILE A 149 12.96 -15.24 11.98
N ARG A 150 14.07 -15.29 12.70
CA ARG A 150 14.11 -15.86 14.05
C ARG A 150 13.38 -15.04 15.10
N SER A 151 13.21 -13.73 14.90
CA SER A 151 12.43 -12.84 15.77
C SER A 151 10.91 -12.97 15.60
N ILE A 152 10.43 -13.75 14.62
CA ILE A 152 9.01 -14.04 14.45
C ILE A 152 8.73 -15.42 15.04
N PRO A 153 7.84 -15.54 16.05
CA PRO A 153 7.51 -16.83 16.67
C PRO A 153 6.72 -17.70 15.68
N LEU A 154 7.14 -18.94 15.46
CA LEU A 154 6.36 -19.93 14.71
C LEU A 154 5.20 -20.47 15.53
N ARG A 155 5.40 -20.54 16.84
CA ARG A 155 4.44 -20.92 17.86
C ARG A 155 4.47 -19.89 18.98
N LEU A 156 3.30 -19.44 19.38
CA LEU A 156 3.17 -18.49 20.47
C LEU A 156 3.42 -19.12 21.83
N SER A 157 3.91 -18.33 22.75
CA SER A 157 4.06 -18.66 24.17
C SER A 157 2.95 -18.00 24.98
N GLY A 158 2.71 -18.50 26.20
CA GLY A 158 1.69 -17.94 27.09
C GLY A 158 0.27 -18.37 26.71
N GLU A 159 -0.70 -17.64 27.24
CA GLU A 159 -2.14 -17.92 27.09
C GLU A 159 -2.87 -16.61 26.78
N GLY A 160 -4.16 -16.71 26.40
CA GLY A 160 -5.04 -15.55 26.21
C GLY A 160 -4.95 -14.91 24.83
N TYR A 161 -4.27 -15.52 23.87
CA TYR A 161 -4.33 -15.06 22.47
C TYR A 161 -5.63 -15.52 21.80
N PRO A 162 -6.19 -14.73 20.88
CA PRO A 162 -7.37 -15.12 20.11
C PRO A 162 -7.08 -16.36 19.27
N ARG A 163 -8.12 -17.17 19.02
CA ARG A 163 -7.99 -18.36 18.19
C ARG A 163 -7.42 -18.04 16.80
N ARG A 164 -7.88 -16.95 16.19
CA ARG A 164 -7.38 -16.44 14.91
C ARG A 164 -7.24 -14.91 14.96
N PHE A 165 -6.08 -14.42 14.55
CA PHE A 165 -5.81 -12.99 14.46
C PHE A 165 -4.71 -12.70 13.44
N GLU A 166 -4.62 -11.44 13.04
CA GLU A 166 -3.49 -10.92 12.27
C GLU A 166 -2.66 -9.98 13.14
N ILE A 167 -1.35 -10.01 12.96
CA ILE A 167 -0.46 -9.01 13.51
C ILE A 167 0.42 -8.44 12.40
N ARG A 168 0.49 -7.13 12.32
CA ARG A 168 1.28 -6.43 11.32
C ARG A 168 2.56 -5.88 11.90
N GLY A 169 3.56 -5.80 11.06
CA GLY A 169 4.87 -5.30 11.46
C GLY A 169 5.71 -4.88 10.26
N GLU A 170 6.96 -4.62 10.55
CA GLU A 170 7.98 -4.27 9.58
C GLU A 170 9.10 -5.28 9.63
N ILE A 171 9.41 -5.88 8.48
CA ILE A 171 10.61 -6.69 8.28
C ILE A 171 11.77 -5.75 7.98
N LEU A 172 12.85 -5.92 8.71
CA LEU A 172 13.98 -5.00 8.75
C LEU A 172 15.29 -5.73 8.54
N MET A 173 16.28 -5.01 8.08
CA MET A 173 17.68 -5.44 8.12
C MET A 173 18.42 -4.56 9.13
N PRO A 174 18.94 -5.12 10.23
CA PRO A 174 19.76 -4.37 11.19
C PRO A 174 20.98 -3.73 10.52
N TRP A 175 21.41 -2.56 11.00
CA TRP A 175 22.56 -1.84 10.44
C TRP A 175 23.82 -2.69 10.38
N THR A 176 24.10 -3.46 11.43
CA THR A 176 25.27 -4.35 11.50
C THR A 176 25.26 -5.42 10.41
N VAL A 177 24.09 -6.01 10.14
CA VAL A 177 23.90 -7.01 9.08
C VAL A 177 24.04 -6.37 7.70
N PHE A 178 23.45 -5.19 7.50
CA PHE A 178 23.54 -4.44 6.25
C PHE A 178 25.00 -4.08 5.89
N GLU A 179 25.78 -3.61 6.86
CA GLU A 179 27.18 -3.29 6.68
C GLU A 179 28.03 -4.53 6.39
N GLU A 180 27.77 -5.63 7.07
CA GLU A 180 28.44 -6.92 6.85
C GLU A 180 28.19 -7.41 5.42
N LEU A 181 26.94 -7.45 4.99
CA LEU A 181 26.56 -7.88 3.64
C LEU A 181 27.15 -6.98 2.55
N ASN A 182 27.18 -5.68 2.74
CA ASN A 182 27.81 -4.76 1.79
C ASN A 182 29.32 -4.94 1.71
N ARG A 183 29.98 -5.22 2.83
CA ARG A 183 31.42 -5.54 2.84
C ARG A 183 31.71 -6.84 2.06
N GLU A 184 30.89 -7.86 2.23
CA GLU A 184 31.01 -9.11 1.46
C GLU A 184 30.79 -8.88 -0.04
N ARG A 185 29.80 -8.07 -0.42
CA ARG A 185 29.53 -7.73 -1.81
C ARG A 185 30.67 -6.95 -2.46
N GLU A 186 31.24 -5.99 -1.72
CA GLU A 186 32.41 -5.24 -2.18
C GLU A 186 33.62 -6.17 -2.44
N GLN A 187 33.87 -7.14 -1.57
CA GLN A 187 34.93 -8.14 -1.76
C GLN A 187 34.68 -9.03 -2.99
N ARG A 188 33.42 -9.23 -3.40
CA ARG A 188 33.03 -10.00 -4.58
C ARG A 188 32.83 -9.15 -5.84
N GLU A 189 33.12 -7.85 -5.75
CA GLU A 189 32.88 -6.87 -6.83
C GLU A 189 31.42 -6.82 -7.31
N GLU A 190 30.48 -7.10 -6.41
CA GLU A 190 29.04 -7.04 -6.66
C GLU A 190 28.48 -5.64 -6.33
N PRO A 191 27.40 -5.20 -7.01
CA PRO A 191 26.72 -3.93 -6.65
C PRO A 191 26.25 -3.92 -5.20
N LEU A 192 26.55 -2.86 -4.45
CA LEU A 192 26.17 -2.72 -3.06
C LEU A 192 24.65 -2.53 -2.90
N PHE A 193 24.11 -2.98 -1.78
CA PHE A 193 22.75 -2.60 -1.40
C PHE A 193 22.69 -1.10 -1.09
N ALA A 194 21.65 -0.44 -1.59
CA ALA A 194 21.50 1.02 -1.48
C ALA A 194 21.17 1.49 -0.05
N ASN A 195 20.32 0.74 0.66
CA ASN A 195 19.91 1.00 2.03
C ASN A 195 19.34 -0.26 2.67
N PRO A 196 19.19 -0.30 4.02
CA PRO A 196 18.65 -1.46 4.75
C PRO A 196 17.24 -1.86 4.31
N ARG A 197 16.37 -0.88 4.00
CA ARG A 197 15.00 -1.14 3.54
C ARG A 197 14.97 -1.92 2.23
N ASN A 198 15.72 -1.46 1.21
CA ASN A 198 15.79 -2.12 -0.07
C ASN A 198 16.43 -3.50 0.05
N ALA A 199 17.46 -3.64 0.88
CA ALA A 199 18.10 -4.90 1.17
C ALA A 199 17.14 -5.89 1.85
N ALA A 200 16.35 -5.44 2.84
CA ALA A 200 15.34 -6.26 3.51
C ALA A 200 14.23 -6.69 2.53
N SER A 201 13.68 -5.74 1.76
CA SER A 201 12.61 -6.03 0.80
C SER A 201 13.05 -6.99 -0.29
N GLY A 202 14.22 -6.77 -0.88
CA GLY A 202 14.78 -7.66 -1.90
C GLY A 202 15.11 -9.06 -1.36
N THR A 203 15.57 -9.13 -0.13
CA THR A 203 15.83 -10.40 0.55
C THR A 203 14.54 -11.15 0.82
N LEU A 204 13.53 -10.49 1.41
CA LEU A 204 12.25 -11.13 1.72
C LEU A 204 11.54 -11.70 0.49
N LYS A 205 11.75 -11.10 -0.67
CA LYS A 205 11.20 -11.56 -1.97
C LYS A 205 12.14 -12.49 -2.74
N SER A 206 13.20 -13.00 -2.11
CA SER A 206 14.04 -14.03 -2.73
C SER A 206 13.25 -15.32 -2.90
N GLN A 207 13.41 -15.96 -4.06
CA GLN A 207 12.80 -17.27 -4.33
C GLN A 207 13.51 -18.41 -3.57
N ASN A 208 14.69 -18.15 -3.02
CA ASN A 208 15.47 -19.09 -2.23
C ASN A 208 15.42 -18.71 -0.75
N SER A 209 14.65 -19.44 0.05
CA SER A 209 14.50 -19.19 1.48
C SER A 209 15.77 -19.45 2.31
N ALA A 210 16.72 -20.25 1.81
CA ALA A 210 18.02 -20.41 2.43
C ALA A 210 18.86 -19.13 2.35
N VAL A 211 18.75 -18.37 1.26
CA VAL A 211 19.36 -17.03 1.14
C VAL A 211 18.71 -16.06 2.13
N VAL A 212 17.39 -16.13 2.30
CA VAL A 212 16.68 -15.30 3.30
C VAL A 212 17.18 -15.61 4.70
N ALA A 213 17.28 -16.89 5.05
CA ALA A 213 17.80 -17.35 6.36
C ALA A 213 19.21 -16.83 6.63
N SER A 214 20.10 -16.86 5.63
CA SER A 214 21.51 -16.41 5.77
C SER A 214 21.65 -14.91 6.02
N ARG A 215 20.68 -14.10 5.59
CA ARG A 215 20.71 -12.63 5.66
C ARG A 215 20.16 -12.04 6.95
N LYS A 216 19.81 -12.87 7.93
CA LYS A 216 19.50 -12.48 9.31
C LYS A 216 18.54 -11.28 9.41
N LEU A 217 17.41 -11.34 8.70
CA LEU A 217 16.35 -10.32 8.81
C LEU A 217 15.78 -10.29 10.23
N ASP A 218 15.27 -9.14 10.63
CA ASP A 218 14.59 -8.90 11.89
C ASP A 218 13.17 -8.35 11.66
N ALA A 219 12.33 -8.34 12.70
CA ALA A 219 10.96 -7.84 12.60
C ALA A 219 10.55 -7.13 13.88
N TYR A 220 9.81 -6.01 13.73
CA TYR A 220 9.06 -5.39 14.81
C TYR A 220 7.58 -5.39 14.48
N LEU A 221 6.75 -5.90 15.40
CA LEU A 221 5.30 -5.99 15.23
C LEU A 221 4.65 -4.77 15.93
N TYR A 222 3.71 -4.12 15.24
CA TYR A 222 3.18 -2.82 15.67
C TYR A 222 1.67 -2.66 15.54
N TYR A 223 0.93 -3.68 15.09
CA TYR A 223 -0.52 -3.56 14.97
C TYR A 223 -1.22 -4.91 15.00
N LEU A 224 -2.03 -5.12 16.04
CA LEU A 224 -2.83 -6.33 16.25
C LEU A 224 -4.25 -6.15 15.69
N LEU A 225 -4.73 -7.11 14.94
CA LEU A 225 -6.02 -7.12 14.27
C LEU A 225 -6.75 -8.43 14.52
N GLY A 226 -8.01 -8.35 14.87
CA GLY A 226 -8.86 -9.52 15.13
C GLY A 226 -10.24 -9.11 15.63
N GLU A 227 -11.15 -10.07 15.68
CA GLU A 227 -12.52 -9.83 16.16
C GLU A 227 -12.60 -9.82 17.69
N GLU A 228 -11.78 -10.69 18.34
CA GLU A 228 -11.76 -10.88 19.79
C GLU A 228 -10.39 -10.50 20.37
N LEU A 229 -10.06 -9.19 20.36
CA LEU A 229 -8.83 -8.72 20.95
C LEU A 229 -8.96 -8.57 22.47
N PRO A 230 -7.88 -8.84 23.25
CA PRO A 230 -7.95 -8.85 24.71
C PRO A 230 -8.27 -7.49 25.33
N HIS A 231 -7.90 -6.38 24.66
CA HIS A 231 -8.10 -5.02 25.18
C HIS A 231 -8.66 -4.09 24.10
N ASP A 232 -9.34 -3.03 24.50
CA ASP A 232 -9.69 -1.92 23.60
C ASP A 232 -8.46 -1.05 23.27
N GLY A 233 -7.47 -0.99 24.16
CA GLY A 233 -6.26 -0.20 23.96
C GLY A 233 -5.27 -0.87 22.99
N HIS A 234 -4.85 -0.15 21.96
CA HIS A 234 -3.83 -0.56 21.02
C HIS A 234 -2.48 -0.84 21.73
N TYR A 235 -2.07 0.06 22.63
CA TYR A 235 -0.86 -0.12 23.42
C TYR A 235 -0.92 -1.39 24.26
N GLU A 236 -2.03 -1.60 24.96
CA GLU A 236 -2.27 -2.76 25.82
C GLU A 236 -2.27 -4.07 25.02
N ASN A 237 -2.87 -4.08 23.84
CA ASN A 237 -2.85 -5.22 22.94
C ASN A 237 -1.43 -5.58 22.47
N LEU A 238 -0.58 -4.59 22.21
CA LEU A 238 0.81 -4.84 21.85
C LEU A 238 1.65 -5.33 23.04
N GLN A 239 1.34 -4.90 24.26
CA GLN A 239 1.97 -5.47 25.46
C GLN A 239 1.60 -6.95 25.65
N GLU A 240 0.33 -7.33 25.37
CA GLU A 240 -0.05 -8.74 25.36
C GLU A 240 0.64 -9.51 24.23
N ALA A 241 0.74 -8.94 23.02
CA ALA A 241 1.48 -9.55 21.93
C ALA A 241 2.94 -9.83 22.30
N ALA A 242 3.59 -8.92 23.03
CA ALA A 242 4.94 -9.15 23.55
C ALA A 242 4.99 -10.35 24.51
N ARG A 243 3.98 -10.55 25.36
CA ARG A 243 3.87 -11.72 26.25
C ARG A 243 3.66 -13.02 25.48
N TRP A 244 3.04 -12.97 24.31
CA TRP A 244 2.88 -14.14 23.42
C TRP A 244 4.13 -14.49 22.63
N GLY A 245 5.19 -13.67 22.76
CA GLY A 245 6.49 -13.91 22.14
C GLY A 245 6.80 -13.06 20.91
N PHE A 246 5.96 -12.08 20.59
CA PHE A 246 6.28 -11.16 19.51
C PHE A 246 7.29 -10.10 19.91
N LYS A 247 8.17 -9.74 18.99
CA LYS A 247 9.06 -8.61 19.15
C LYS A 247 8.31 -7.31 18.90
N VAL A 248 7.97 -6.61 19.99
CA VAL A 248 7.32 -5.29 19.99
C VAL A 248 8.33 -4.25 20.46
N SER A 249 8.27 -3.05 19.91
CA SER A 249 9.17 -1.97 20.35
C SER A 249 8.95 -1.60 21.81
N SER A 250 10.00 -1.55 22.59
CA SER A 250 9.96 -1.04 23.97
C SER A 250 9.87 0.48 24.05
N HIS A 251 10.01 1.18 22.92
CA HIS A 251 10.06 2.64 22.83
C HIS A 251 8.68 3.28 22.59
N MET A 252 7.62 2.49 22.68
CA MET A 252 6.24 3.00 22.59
C MET A 252 5.85 3.78 23.83
N ARG A 253 5.05 4.82 23.65
CA ARG A 253 4.54 5.63 24.75
C ARG A 253 3.07 6.05 24.49
N LYS A 254 2.24 6.04 25.54
CA LYS A 254 0.91 6.69 25.51
C LYS A 254 1.07 8.15 25.91
N ALA A 255 0.47 9.04 25.15
CA ALA A 255 0.41 10.48 25.39
C ALA A 255 -1.05 10.91 25.58
N ARG A 256 -1.30 11.71 26.61
CA ARG A 256 -2.62 12.30 26.91
C ARG A 256 -2.75 13.73 26.44
N THR A 257 -1.62 14.38 26.22
CA THR A 257 -1.56 15.76 25.78
C THR A 257 -0.73 15.89 24.51
N LEU A 258 -0.93 16.97 23.80
CA LEU A 258 -0.18 17.28 22.57
C LEU A 258 1.29 17.57 22.89
N GLU A 259 1.58 18.16 24.05
CA GLU A 259 2.95 18.39 24.53
C GLU A 259 3.71 17.09 24.70
N GLU A 260 3.09 16.07 25.30
CA GLU A 260 3.70 14.74 25.44
C GLU A 260 3.98 14.09 24.08
N VAL A 261 3.14 14.33 23.06
CA VAL A 261 3.38 13.89 21.70
C VAL A 261 4.62 14.57 21.11
N PHE A 262 4.76 15.89 21.26
CA PHE A 262 5.92 16.62 20.78
C PHE A 262 7.21 16.25 21.53
N ASP A 263 7.13 16.03 22.84
CA ASP A 263 8.28 15.52 23.61
C ASP A 263 8.81 14.19 23.05
N PHE A 264 7.90 13.28 22.67
CA PHE A 264 8.29 12.01 22.04
C PHE A 264 8.91 12.21 20.65
N ILE A 265 8.33 13.07 19.82
CA ILE A 265 8.85 13.40 18.48
C ILE A 265 10.25 13.99 18.60
N ASN A 266 10.44 15.02 19.44
CA ASN A 266 11.70 15.73 19.59
C ASN A 266 12.80 14.84 20.15
N TYR A 267 12.48 13.98 21.12
CA TYR A 267 13.42 13.00 21.67
C TYR A 267 13.94 12.06 20.60
N TRP A 268 13.04 11.47 19.80
CA TRP A 268 13.43 10.48 18.80
C TRP A 268 14.01 11.08 17.53
N ASP A 269 13.77 12.32 17.22
CA ASP A 269 14.46 13.00 16.12
C ASP A 269 15.97 13.06 16.34
N LEU A 270 16.39 13.15 17.58
CA LEU A 270 17.80 13.11 18.00
C LEU A 270 18.33 11.68 18.18
N GLU A 271 17.61 10.86 18.99
CA GLU A 271 18.08 9.57 19.46
C GLU A 271 17.94 8.43 18.44
N ARG A 272 17.17 8.59 17.37
CA ARG A 272 16.98 7.56 16.33
C ARG A 272 18.28 7.04 15.71
N LYS A 273 19.34 7.85 15.71
CA LYS A 273 20.66 7.49 15.16
C LYS A 273 21.32 6.36 15.96
N ASN A 274 20.91 6.17 17.21
CA ASN A 274 21.44 5.14 18.12
C ASN A 274 20.65 3.82 18.03
N LEU A 275 19.60 3.75 17.21
CA LEU A 275 18.79 2.54 17.04
C LEU A 275 19.53 1.51 16.17
N PRO A 276 19.37 0.20 16.45
CA PRO A 276 19.99 -0.87 15.67
C PRO A 276 19.37 -1.03 14.28
N VAL A 277 18.23 -0.39 14.01
CA VAL A 277 17.46 -0.46 12.78
C VAL A 277 17.09 0.92 12.26
N ALA A 278 16.83 1.03 10.97
CA ALA A 278 16.44 2.29 10.34
C ALA A 278 15.01 2.71 10.74
N THR A 279 14.84 4.01 11.01
CA THR A 279 13.54 4.65 11.27
C THR A 279 13.48 5.98 10.48
N ASP A 280 12.31 6.32 9.97
CA ASP A 280 12.12 7.52 9.13
C ASP A 280 11.12 8.52 9.72
N GLY A 281 10.61 8.25 10.92
CA GLY A 281 9.64 9.12 11.58
C GLY A 281 9.02 8.50 12.83
N ILE A 282 7.87 9.05 13.19
CA ILE A 282 7.03 8.62 14.30
C ILE A 282 5.64 8.28 13.74
N VAL A 283 5.00 7.27 14.29
CA VAL A 283 3.59 6.97 14.04
C VAL A 283 2.76 7.35 15.25
N LEU A 284 1.71 8.12 15.02
CA LEU A 284 0.76 8.53 16.04
C LEU A 284 -0.56 7.85 15.77
N LYS A 285 -1.09 7.10 16.75
CA LYS A 285 -2.34 6.36 16.64
C LYS A 285 -3.23 6.68 17.83
N VAL A 286 -4.51 6.88 17.60
CA VAL A 286 -5.50 6.91 18.71
C VAL A 286 -5.48 5.54 19.38
N ASN A 287 -5.33 5.50 20.70
CA ASN A 287 -5.08 4.26 21.44
C ASN A 287 -6.31 3.34 21.49
N SER A 288 -7.51 3.86 21.72
CA SER A 288 -8.74 3.07 21.80
C SER A 288 -9.18 2.57 20.41
N GLN A 289 -9.33 1.27 20.25
CA GLN A 289 -9.83 0.66 19.01
C GLN A 289 -11.30 1.01 18.75
N ARG A 290 -12.10 1.17 19.81
CA ARG A 290 -13.45 1.71 19.70
C ARG A 290 -13.43 3.10 19.04
N GLN A 291 -12.56 3.98 19.52
CA GLN A 291 -12.41 5.32 18.94
C GLN A 291 -11.83 5.27 17.51
N GLN A 292 -10.91 4.36 17.22
CA GLN A 292 -10.41 4.14 15.85
C GLN A 292 -11.55 3.77 14.89
N ARG A 293 -12.41 2.84 15.27
CA ARG A 293 -13.61 2.46 14.47
C ARG A 293 -14.56 3.65 14.28
N ASN A 294 -14.74 4.47 15.30
CA ASN A 294 -15.57 5.68 15.22
C ASN A 294 -15.03 6.73 14.25
N LEU A 295 -13.72 6.95 14.25
CA LEU A 295 -13.05 7.86 13.32
C LEU A 295 -13.03 7.33 11.88
N GLY A 296 -12.89 6.02 11.71
CA GLY A 296 -12.94 5.34 10.42
C GLY A 296 -11.75 5.66 9.52
N PHE A 297 -11.98 5.50 8.21
CA PHE A 297 -10.96 5.58 7.18
C PHE A 297 -11.36 6.58 6.09
N THR A 298 -10.36 7.06 5.36
CA THR A 298 -10.53 7.61 4.02
C THR A 298 -10.26 6.49 3.00
N ALA A 299 -10.44 6.76 1.72
CA ALA A 299 -10.09 5.80 0.67
C ALA A 299 -8.60 5.37 0.67
N LYS A 300 -7.72 6.16 1.28
CA LYS A 300 -6.26 5.97 1.23
C LYS A 300 -5.59 5.73 2.57
N SER A 301 -6.20 6.21 3.66
CA SER A 301 -5.55 6.20 4.98
C SER A 301 -6.56 6.18 6.13
N PRO A 302 -6.19 5.66 7.31
CA PRO A 302 -6.99 5.78 8.52
C PRO A 302 -7.09 7.25 8.97
N ARG A 303 -8.23 7.64 9.54
CA ARG A 303 -8.43 8.98 10.12
C ARG A 303 -7.88 9.09 11.54
N TRP A 304 -7.60 7.97 12.17
CA TRP A 304 -7.15 7.82 13.55
C TRP A 304 -5.64 7.67 13.72
N ALA A 305 -4.89 7.69 12.60
CA ALA A 305 -3.45 7.59 12.62
C ALA A 305 -2.79 8.48 11.56
N ILE A 306 -1.60 8.98 11.88
CA ILE A 306 -0.72 9.69 10.96
C ILE A 306 0.73 9.26 11.17
N ALA A 307 1.56 9.49 10.16
CA ALA A 307 3.00 9.41 10.26
C ALA A 307 3.59 10.82 10.29
N TYR A 308 4.39 11.13 11.31
CA TYR A 308 5.26 12.30 11.30
C TYR A 308 6.62 11.88 10.75
N LYS A 309 7.03 12.49 9.67
CA LYS A 309 8.33 12.24 9.04
C LYS A 309 9.37 13.20 9.57
N PHE A 310 10.52 12.68 10.00
CA PHE A 310 11.65 13.52 10.35
C PHE A 310 12.11 14.35 9.16
N GLN A 311 12.74 15.49 9.42
CA GLN A 311 13.28 16.30 8.33
C GLN A 311 14.22 15.47 7.46
N ALA A 312 14.03 15.58 6.15
CA ALA A 312 14.88 14.92 5.19
C ALA A 312 16.29 15.52 5.22
N GLU A 313 17.29 14.66 5.08
CA GLU A 313 18.64 15.14 4.79
C GLU A 313 18.65 15.92 3.48
N GLN A 314 19.38 17.02 3.46
CA GLN A 314 19.68 17.77 2.25
C GLN A 314 21.11 17.51 1.79
N ALA A 315 21.29 17.35 0.50
CA ALA A 315 22.62 17.37 -0.13
C ALA A 315 22.68 18.50 -1.16
N CYS A 316 23.86 19.10 -1.31
CA CYS A 316 24.12 20.09 -2.33
C CYS A 316 24.94 19.45 -3.45
N THR A 317 24.50 19.60 -4.71
CA THR A 317 25.19 19.05 -5.87
C THR A 317 24.96 19.88 -7.13
N LYS A 318 25.78 19.66 -8.16
CA LYS A 318 25.73 20.44 -9.39
C LYS A 318 24.63 19.92 -10.34
N LEU A 319 23.84 20.85 -10.88
CA LEU A 319 22.89 20.59 -11.96
C LEU A 319 23.64 20.48 -13.29
N LEU A 320 23.60 19.31 -13.92
CA LEU A 320 24.29 19.07 -15.20
C LEU A 320 23.41 19.42 -16.40
N LYS A 321 22.16 18.93 -16.38
CA LYS A 321 21.14 19.18 -17.43
C LYS A 321 19.74 18.93 -16.91
N VAL A 322 18.73 19.43 -17.62
CA VAL A 322 17.33 19.12 -17.40
C VAL A 322 16.82 18.29 -18.57
N THR A 323 16.19 17.16 -18.25
CA THR A 323 15.49 16.30 -19.21
C THR A 323 14.00 16.29 -18.91
N TYR A 324 13.19 15.89 -19.86
CA TYR A 324 11.74 15.90 -19.74
C TYR A 324 11.17 14.50 -19.98
N GLN A 325 10.26 14.10 -19.14
CA GLN A 325 9.57 12.81 -19.22
C GLN A 325 8.09 13.03 -19.53
N VAL A 326 7.58 12.29 -20.49
CA VAL A 326 6.14 12.31 -20.84
C VAL A 326 5.45 11.18 -20.14
N GLY A 327 4.39 11.49 -19.38
CA GLY A 327 3.54 10.50 -18.74
C GLY A 327 2.44 9.96 -19.66
N ARG A 328 1.74 8.92 -19.23
CA ARG A 328 0.65 8.28 -19.98
C ARG A 328 -0.51 9.24 -20.34
N THR A 329 -0.69 10.30 -19.58
CA THR A 329 -1.72 11.34 -19.81
C THR A 329 -1.20 12.53 -20.63
N GLY A 330 0.01 12.43 -21.17
CA GLY A 330 0.68 13.50 -21.89
C GLY A 330 1.35 14.55 -21.00
N ALA A 331 1.22 14.48 -19.67
CA ALA A 331 1.87 15.40 -18.75
C ALA A 331 3.39 15.31 -18.87
N VAL A 332 4.06 16.46 -19.03
CA VAL A 332 5.50 16.55 -19.19
C VAL A 332 6.14 17.01 -17.88
N THR A 333 6.97 16.14 -17.31
CA THR A 333 7.65 16.37 -16.03
C THR A 333 9.14 16.66 -16.27
N PRO A 334 9.67 17.81 -15.81
CA PRO A 334 11.09 18.13 -15.88
C PRO A 334 11.86 17.36 -14.80
N VAL A 335 13.03 16.83 -15.16
CA VAL A 335 13.93 16.07 -14.31
C VAL A 335 15.33 16.66 -14.34
N ALA A 336 15.82 17.09 -13.19
CA ALA A 336 17.20 17.50 -13.02
C ALA A 336 18.12 16.29 -13.07
N ASN A 337 19.14 16.33 -13.94
CA ASN A 337 20.25 15.39 -13.94
C ASN A 337 21.42 16.04 -13.20
N LEU A 338 21.92 15.36 -12.20
CA LEU A 338 22.82 15.90 -11.18
C LEU A 338 24.18 15.20 -11.23
N GLU A 339 25.21 15.91 -10.81
CA GLU A 339 26.42 15.25 -10.39
C GLU A 339 26.10 14.29 -9.24
N PRO A 340 26.59 13.03 -9.28
CA PRO A 340 26.22 12.04 -8.28
C PRO A 340 26.56 12.50 -6.87
N VAL A 341 25.58 12.42 -5.95
CA VAL A 341 25.75 12.84 -4.56
C VAL A 341 25.16 11.79 -3.62
N GLN A 342 25.83 11.56 -2.49
CA GLN A 342 25.31 10.71 -1.43
C GLN A 342 24.20 11.42 -0.67
N LEU A 343 23.06 10.76 -0.52
CA LEU A 343 21.90 11.27 0.22
C LEU A 343 21.10 10.12 0.82
N SER A 344 20.98 10.10 2.14
CA SER A 344 20.24 9.05 2.88
C SER A 344 20.64 7.63 2.46
N GLY A 345 21.95 7.36 2.44
CA GLY A 345 22.51 6.03 2.12
C GLY A 345 22.40 5.61 0.64
N THR A 346 22.01 6.50 -0.26
CA THR A 346 21.94 6.22 -1.70
C THR A 346 22.65 7.27 -2.52
N VAL A 347 23.11 6.88 -3.72
CA VAL A 347 23.66 7.83 -4.70
C VAL A 347 22.53 8.41 -5.53
N VAL A 348 22.27 9.71 -5.39
CA VAL A 348 21.30 10.43 -6.18
C VAL A 348 21.97 11.05 -7.40
N LYS A 349 21.41 10.75 -8.59
CA LYS A 349 21.85 11.28 -9.89
C LYS A 349 20.76 12.07 -10.61
N ARG A 350 19.50 11.94 -10.15
CA ARG A 350 18.34 12.58 -10.77
C ARG A 350 17.36 13.02 -9.69
N ALA A 351 16.72 14.17 -9.89
CA ALA A 351 15.72 14.70 -8.98
C ALA A 351 14.56 15.35 -9.76
N SER A 352 13.37 15.31 -9.20
CA SER A 352 12.19 15.93 -9.81
C SER A 352 12.25 17.45 -9.68
N LEU A 353 11.83 18.14 -10.73
CA LEU A 353 11.56 19.58 -10.76
C LEU A 353 10.07 19.89 -10.84
N HIS A 354 9.22 18.87 -10.72
CA HIS A 354 7.76 18.91 -10.73
C HIS A 354 7.15 19.52 -12.00
N ASN A 355 7.33 20.81 -12.27
CA ASN A 355 6.73 21.54 -13.39
C ASN A 355 7.53 22.81 -13.75
N ALA A 356 7.05 23.56 -14.74
CA ALA A 356 7.68 24.79 -15.20
C ALA A 356 7.73 25.89 -14.11
N ASP A 357 6.69 25.97 -13.27
CA ASP A 357 6.59 27.01 -12.23
C ASP A 357 7.71 26.85 -11.18
N ILE A 358 8.06 25.62 -10.85
CA ILE A 358 9.18 25.35 -9.94
C ILE A 358 10.51 25.72 -10.57
N ILE A 359 10.74 25.44 -11.84
CA ILE A 359 11.96 25.88 -12.56
C ILE A 359 12.08 27.39 -12.52
N GLU A 360 10.98 28.08 -12.76
CA GLU A 360 10.94 29.55 -12.78
C GLU A 360 11.12 30.16 -11.38
N SER A 361 10.41 29.62 -10.37
CA SER A 361 10.52 30.09 -8.98
C SER A 361 11.90 29.90 -8.38
N LEU A 362 12.59 28.83 -8.75
CA LEU A 362 14.00 28.60 -8.39
C LEU A 362 14.97 29.47 -9.18
N ASP A 363 14.52 30.10 -10.27
CA ASP A 363 15.38 30.81 -11.23
C ASP A 363 16.58 29.93 -11.63
N LEU A 364 16.29 28.73 -12.08
CA LEU A 364 17.26 27.65 -12.26
C LEU A 364 18.14 27.87 -13.49
N HIS A 365 19.47 27.73 -13.32
CA HIS A 365 20.46 27.81 -14.40
C HIS A 365 21.27 26.51 -14.50
N LEU A 366 21.74 26.18 -15.70
CA LEU A 366 22.65 25.05 -15.88
C LEU A 366 23.96 25.32 -15.16
N GLY A 367 24.46 24.34 -14.45
CA GLY A 367 25.66 24.44 -13.63
C GLY A 367 25.43 24.98 -12.21
N ASP A 368 24.19 25.33 -11.84
CA ASP A 368 23.85 25.73 -10.47
C ASP A 368 24.17 24.64 -9.47
N MET A 369 24.60 25.02 -8.27
CA MET A 369 24.60 24.18 -7.10
C MET A 369 23.16 24.14 -6.53
N VAL A 370 22.57 22.96 -6.49
CA VAL A 370 21.17 22.77 -6.10
C VAL A 370 21.06 21.92 -4.84
N TYR A 371 20.09 22.26 -3.99
CA TYR A 371 19.76 21.47 -2.81
C TYR A 371 18.77 20.38 -3.17
N VAL A 372 19.13 19.14 -2.83
CA VAL A 372 18.37 17.94 -3.10
C VAL A 372 17.90 17.34 -1.80
N GLU A 373 16.61 17.08 -1.68
CA GLU A 373 16.01 16.34 -0.57
C GLU A 373 15.45 15.01 -1.06
N LYS A 374 15.55 14.01 -0.19
CA LYS A 374 14.85 12.74 -0.32
C LYS A 374 13.83 12.67 0.82
N GLY A 375 12.77 13.45 0.71
CA GLY A 375 11.66 13.42 1.67
C GLY A 375 10.91 12.09 1.55
N GLY A 376 10.22 11.67 2.58
CA GLY A 376 9.43 10.43 2.78
C GLY A 376 8.90 9.67 1.58
N GLU A 377 9.12 10.18 0.39
CA GLU A 377 8.96 9.52 -0.90
C GLU A 377 10.34 9.14 -1.45
N ILE A 378 10.39 8.05 -2.16
CA ILE A 378 11.61 7.47 -2.74
C ILE A 378 12.22 8.41 -3.80
N ILE A 379 11.46 9.40 -4.28
CA ILE A 379 11.84 10.27 -5.39
C ILE A 379 12.53 11.55 -4.87
N PRO A 380 13.83 11.76 -5.20
CA PRO A 380 14.51 13.00 -4.87
C PRO A 380 13.88 14.21 -5.58
N LYS A 381 13.86 15.36 -4.91
CA LYS A 381 13.36 16.62 -5.44
C LYS A 381 14.35 17.76 -5.20
N ILE A 382 14.36 18.74 -6.10
CA ILE A 382 15.11 19.98 -5.90
C ILE A 382 14.28 20.93 -5.04
N THR A 383 14.89 21.46 -3.98
CA THR A 383 14.22 22.35 -3.02
C THR A 383 14.79 23.77 -3.02
N GLY A 384 15.97 23.97 -3.60
CA GLY A 384 16.61 25.27 -3.63
C GLY A 384 17.84 25.33 -4.53
N VAL A 385 18.37 26.54 -4.71
CA VAL A 385 19.57 26.84 -5.47
C VAL A 385 20.48 27.69 -4.61
N ASP A 386 21.78 27.37 -4.58
CA ASP A 386 22.81 28.20 -4.04
C ASP A 386 23.21 29.23 -5.11
N LYS A 387 22.58 30.41 -5.05
CA LYS A 387 22.82 31.49 -6.03
C LYS A 387 24.21 32.13 -5.93
N ASP A 388 24.84 32.05 -4.77
CA ASP A 388 26.18 32.60 -4.54
C ASP A 388 27.25 31.73 -5.24
N ALA A 389 26.98 30.44 -5.41
CA ALA A 389 27.85 29.50 -6.13
C ALA A 389 27.53 29.39 -7.64
N ARG A 390 26.64 30.24 -8.17
CA ARG A 390 26.23 30.20 -9.58
C ARG A 390 27.41 30.59 -10.50
N PRO A 391 27.70 29.77 -11.55
CA PRO A 391 28.71 30.13 -12.54
C PRO A 391 28.36 31.43 -13.32
N GLU A 392 29.31 32.31 -13.53
CA GLU A 392 29.11 33.49 -14.38
C GLU A 392 28.77 33.06 -15.81
N GLY A 393 27.77 33.73 -16.41
CA GLY A 393 27.32 33.44 -17.77
C GLY A 393 26.54 32.14 -17.93
N SER A 394 26.10 31.53 -16.82
CA SER A 394 25.28 30.31 -16.86
C SER A 394 23.95 30.50 -17.60
N GLU A 395 23.54 29.52 -18.38
CA GLU A 395 22.30 29.53 -19.16
C GLU A 395 21.09 29.28 -18.27
N LYS A 396 20.07 30.13 -18.34
CA LYS A 396 18.81 29.93 -17.63
C LYS A 396 18.06 28.77 -18.23
N VAL A 397 17.55 27.88 -17.37
CA VAL A 397 16.70 26.76 -17.79
C VAL A 397 15.32 27.27 -18.17
N THR A 398 14.93 27.04 -19.43
CA THR A 398 13.59 27.34 -19.94
C THR A 398 12.85 26.04 -20.21
N PHE A 399 11.54 26.04 -19.88
CA PHE A 399 10.73 24.85 -20.13
C PHE A 399 10.54 24.65 -21.64
N ILE A 400 10.54 23.39 -22.09
CA ILE A 400 10.37 23.05 -23.51
C ILE A 400 8.98 23.39 -24.03
N THR A 401 8.90 23.71 -25.32
CA THR A 401 7.64 24.06 -26.00
C THR A 401 7.05 22.91 -26.80
N HIS A 402 7.83 21.87 -27.08
CA HIS A 402 7.42 20.70 -27.87
C HIS A 402 7.69 19.41 -27.11
N CYS A 403 6.85 18.41 -27.36
CA CYS A 403 7.00 17.09 -26.76
C CYS A 403 8.33 16.44 -27.17
N PRO A 404 9.14 15.97 -26.21
CA PRO A 404 10.44 15.36 -26.53
C PRO A 404 10.32 14.01 -27.25
N GLU A 405 9.13 13.38 -27.20
CA GLU A 405 8.88 12.06 -27.78
C GLU A 405 8.28 12.11 -29.18
N CYS A 406 7.33 13.01 -29.46
CA CYS A 406 6.62 13.05 -30.73
C CYS A 406 6.71 14.41 -31.45
N GLY A 407 7.36 15.43 -30.87
CA GLY A 407 7.53 16.73 -31.47
C GLY A 407 6.29 17.64 -31.49
N SER A 408 5.14 17.17 -30.98
CA SER A 408 3.91 17.98 -30.94
C SER A 408 4.04 19.15 -29.97
N ARG A 409 3.40 20.27 -30.29
CA ARG A 409 3.40 21.45 -29.40
C ARG A 409 2.72 21.13 -28.07
N LEU A 410 3.35 21.54 -26.98
CA LEU A 410 2.82 21.38 -25.63
C LEU A 410 1.74 22.43 -25.34
N VAL A 411 0.74 22.04 -24.55
CA VAL A 411 -0.36 22.90 -24.11
C VAL A 411 -0.37 22.96 -22.58
N ARG A 412 -0.59 24.13 -22.03
CA ARG A 412 -0.86 24.32 -20.60
C ARG A 412 -2.31 24.79 -20.44
N TYR A 413 -3.08 24.12 -19.62
CA TYR A 413 -4.45 24.52 -19.27
C TYR A 413 -4.42 25.56 -18.14
N GLU A 414 -5.39 26.49 -18.13
CA GLU A 414 -5.41 27.66 -17.23
C GLU A 414 -5.31 27.26 -15.73
N ASP A 415 -5.96 26.18 -15.35
CA ASP A 415 -5.99 25.72 -13.94
C ASP A 415 -4.97 24.63 -13.62
N GLU A 416 -3.98 24.39 -14.48
CA GLU A 416 -3.04 23.30 -14.31
C GLU A 416 -1.58 23.76 -14.37
N ALA A 417 -0.76 23.26 -13.43
CA ALA A 417 0.66 23.56 -13.40
C ALA A 417 1.47 22.77 -14.43
N ALA A 418 0.93 21.69 -14.97
CA ALA A 418 1.61 20.82 -15.92
C ALA A 418 1.41 21.27 -17.36
N HIS A 419 2.41 21.01 -18.20
CA HIS A 419 2.31 21.10 -19.65
C HIS A 419 1.99 19.72 -20.21
N TYR A 420 1.18 19.65 -21.25
CA TYR A 420 0.67 18.40 -21.83
C TYR A 420 0.98 18.27 -23.31
N CYS A 421 1.41 17.07 -23.71
CA CYS A 421 1.37 16.64 -25.08
C CYS A 421 -0.06 16.15 -25.38
N THR A 422 -0.74 16.83 -26.30
CA THR A 422 -2.13 16.49 -26.68
C THR A 422 -2.25 15.46 -27.80
N ASN A 423 -1.11 14.95 -28.30
CA ASN A 423 -1.06 13.92 -29.35
C ASN A 423 -1.25 12.52 -28.73
N GLU A 424 -2.44 12.26 -28.20
CA GLU A 424 -2.75 11.01 -27.49
C GLU A 424 -2.55 9.77 -28.37
N ASP A 425 -2.82 9.90 -29.67
CA ASP A 425 -2.86 8.80 -30.62
C ASP A 425 -1.55 8.58 -31.37
N GLY A 426 -0.69 9.58 -31.38
CA GLY A 426 0.58 9.52 -32.12
C GLY A 426 1.82 9.59 -31.23
N CYS A 427 1.67 9.83 -29.91
CA CYS A 427 2.81 9.85 -29.00
C CYS A 427 3.09 8.45 -28.47
N PRO A 428 4.24 7.84 -28.82
CA PRO A 428 4.55 6.46 -28.45
C PRO A 428 4.51 6.23 -26.93
N THR A 429 5.01 7.18 -26.16
CA THR A 429 5.04 7.07 -24.69
C THR A 429 3.64 7.09 -24.09
N GLN A 430 2.72 7.90 -24.64
CA GLN A 430 1.33 7.89 -24.18
C GLN A 430 0.61 6.59 -24.53
N ILE A 431 0.84 6.06 -25.73
CA ILE A 431 0.23 4.79 -26.19
C ILE A 431 0.72 3.66 -25.27
N LYS A 432 2.04 3.51 -25.11
CA LYS A 432 2.64 2.49 -24.25
C LYS A 432 2.16 2.64 -22.79
N GLY A 433 2.15 3.85 -22.27
CA GLY A 433 1.72 4.14 -20.90
C GLY A 433 0.24 3.80 -20.64
N ARG A 434 -0.65 3.93 -21.63
CA ARG A 434 -2.05 3.47 -21.52
C ARG A 434 -2.12 1.94 -21.47
N ILE A 435 -1.32 1.26 -22.28
CA ILE A 435 -1.26 -0.21 -22.26
C ILE A 435 -0.69 -0.70 -20.92
N GLU A 436 0.39 -0.10 -20.44
CA GLU A 436 0.98 -0.41 -19.12
C GLU A 436 -0.02 -0.20 -17.97
N HIS A 437 -0.80 0.88 -18.01
CA HIS A 437 -1.87 1.12 -17.06
C HIS A 437 -2.93 0.03 -17.13
N PHE A 438 -3.38 -0.32 -18.33
CA PHE A 438 -4.42 -1.33 -18.57
C PHE A 438 -4.02 -2.70 -18.03
N ILE A 439 -2.77 -3.15 -18.28
CA ILE A 439 -2.27 -4.44 -17.81
C ILE A 439 -1.94 -4.48 -16.33
N SER A 440 -1.86 -3.32 -15.68
CA SER A 440 -1.41 -3.21 -14.28
C SER A 440 -2.25 -4.04 -13.33
N ARG A 441 -1.64 -4.41 -12.18
CA ARG A 441 -2.26 -5.23 -11.13
C ARG A 441 -3.62 -4.67 -10.64
N ARG A 442 -3.74 -3.35 -10.54
CA ARG A 442 -4.97 -2.68 -10.09
C ARG A 442 -6.04 -2.58 -11.19
N ALA A 443 -5.62 -2.65 -12.45
CA ALA A 443 -6.52 -2.64 -13.60
C ALA A 443 -6.87 -4.07 -14.02
N MET A 444 -6.45 -4.52 -15.19
CA MET A 444 -6.80 -5.85 -15.72
C MET A 444 -5.94 -6.99 -15.18
N ASN A 445 -4.86 -6.69 -14.45
CA ASN A 445 -3.95 -7.68 -13.85
C ASN A 445 -3.47 -8.75 -14.82
N ILE A 446 -2.94 -8.32 -15.96
CA ILE A 446 -2.38 -9.23 -16.97
C ILE A 446 -0.93 -9.56 -16.58
N GLU A 447 -0.74 -10.75 -16.06
CA GLU A 447 0.59 -11.25 -15.67
C GLU A 447 1.44 -11.61 -16.90
N GLY A 448 2.76 -11.54 -16.74
CA GLY A 448 3.71 -11.84 -17.81
C GLY A 448 4.02 -10.67 -18.76
N LEU A 449 3.29 -9.56 -18.66
CA LEU A 449 3.54 -8.32 -19.38
C LEU A 449 4.12 -7.25 -18.44
N GLY A 450 5.29 -6.74 -18.78
CA GLY A 450 5.92 -5.60 -18.12
C GLY A 450 6.20 -4.48 -19.10
N PRO A 451 6.68 -3.30 -18.63
CA PRO A 451 6.99 -2.15 -19.50
C PRO A 451 7.95 -2.49 -20.66
N GLU A 452 8.97 -3.31 -20.42
CA GLU A 452 9.92 -3.74 -21.45
C GLU A 452 9.24 -4.61 -22.52
N THR A 453 8.35 -5.51 -22.12
CA THR A 453 7.59 -6.38 -23.04
C THR A 453 6.58 -5.57 -23.85
N VAL A 454 5.90 -4.61 -23.21
CA VAL A 454 4.98 -3.67 -23.90
C VAL A 454 5.74 -2.86 -24.94
N ASP A 455 6.92 -2.33 -24.59
CA ASP A 455 7.75 -1.60 -25.53
C ASP A 455 8.16 -2.46 -26.71
N GLN A 456 8.61 -3.69 -26.48
CA GLN A 456 8.98 -4.64 -27.52
C GLN A 456 7.79 -4.95 -28.44
N PHE A 457 6.62 -5.27 -27.88
CA PHE A 457 5.42 -5.58 -28.67
C PHE A 457 4.95 -4.37 -29.50
N TYR A 458 5.06 -3.17 -28.96
CA TYR A 458 4.76 -1.95 -29.68
C TYR A 458 5.71 -1.71 -30.84
N GLN A 459 7.02 -1.86 -30.63
CA GLN A 459 8.05 -1.68 -31.66
C GLN A 459 7.93 -2.71 -32.79
N GLU A 460 7.59 -3.95 -32.47
CA GLU A 460 7.38 -5.05 -33.44
C GLU A 460 5.99 -4.98 -34.10
N GLY A 461 5.16 -4.00 -33.75
CA GLY A 461 3.84 -3.78 -34.35
C GLY A 461 2.78 -4.81 -33.94
N LEU A 462 3.00 -5.56 -32.86
CA LEU A 462 2.02 -6.52 -32.33
C LEU A 462 0.87 -5.86 -31.62
N ILE A 463 1.10 -4.72 -30.96
CA ILE A 463 0.10 -3.94 -30.24
C ILE A 463 0.22 -2.45 -30.54
N HIS A 464 -0.93 -1.78 -30.71
CA HIS A 464 -1.06 -0.34 -30.89
C HIS A 464 -2.05 0.27 -29.88
N ASP A 465 -2.95 -0.56 -29.34
CA ASP A 465 -3.88 -0.19 -28.28
C ASP A 465 -4.16 -1.39 -27.35
N VAL A 466 -4.97 -1.17 -26.31
CA VAL A 466 -5.26 -2.20 -25.31
C VAL A 466 -6.09 -3.36 -25.84
N ALA A 467 -6.89 -3.16 -26.90
CA ALA A 467 -7.71 -4.21 -27.49
C ALA A 467 -6.85 -5.21 -28.29
N ASP A 468 -5.72 -4.78 -28.83
CA ASP A 468 -4.78 -5.65 -29.55
C ASP A 468 -4.21 -6.75 -28.63
N LEU A 469 -4.18 -6.55 -27.32
CA LEU A 469 -3.77 -7.57 -26.37
C LEU A 469 -4.60 -8.86 -26.47
N TYR A 470 -5.88 -8.72 -26.80
CA TYR A 470 -6.83 -9.84 -26.89
C TYR A 470 -6.77 -10.58 -28.24
N THR A 471 -6.01 -10.08 -29.20
CA THR A 471 -5.76 -10.72 -30.51
C THR A 471 -4.37 -11.34 -30.62
N LEU A 472 -3.55 -11.22 -29.58
CA LEU A 472 -2.19 -11.79 -29.55
C LEU A 472 -2.21 -13.30 -29.75
N GLN A 473 -1.26 -13.80 -30.55
CA GLN A 473 -1.05 -15.22 -30.77
C GLN A 473 0.28 -15.66 -30.15
N ALA A 474 0.29 -16.81 -29.48
CA ALA A 474 1.51 -17.35 -28.88
C ALA A 474 2.65 -17.52 -29.89
N ALA A 475 2.33 -17.91 -31.14
CA ALA A 475 3.30 -18.06 -32.20
C ALA A 475 4.04 -16.77 -32.60
N ASP A 476 3.34 -15.62 -32.53
CA ASP A 476 3.94 -14.31 -32.84
C ASP A 476 4.83 -13.85 -31.69
N ILE A 477 4.41 -14.10 -30.44
CA ILE A 477 5.20 -13.79 -29.25
C ILE A 477 6.49 -14.61 -29.21
N CYS A 478 6.43 -15.91 -29.52
CA CYS A 478 7.60 -16.80 -29.54
C CYS A 478 8.68 -16.39 -30.55
N ARG A 479 8.34 -15.60 -31.57
CA ARG A 479 9.31 -15.10 -32.57
C ARG A 479 10.17 -13.96 -32.04
N LEU A 480 9.76 -13.34 -30.93
CA LEU A 480 10.45 -12.21 -30.36
C LEU A 480 11.68 -12.61 -29.53
N ASN A 481 12.67 -11.74 -29.50
CA ASN A 481 13.90 -11.98 -28.74
C ASN A 481 13.57 -12.16 -27.24
N ARG A 482 14.15 -13.19 -26.63
CA ARG A 482 13.99 -13.53 -25.20
C ARG A 482 12.57 -13.99 -24.81
N MET A 483 11.71 -14.30 -25.77
CA MET A 483 10.37 -14.84 -25.53
C MET A 483 10.33 -16.33 -25.90
N GLY A 484 10.20 -17.19 -24.90
CA GLY A 484 10.02 -18.63 -25.08
C GLY A 484 8.55 -19.03 -25.05
N GLU A 485 8.25 -20.29 -25.41
CA GLU A 485 6.90 -20.86 -25.42
C GLU A 485 6.17 -20.65 -24.08
N LYS A 486 6.85 -20.92 -22.97
CA LYS A 486 6.27 -20.75 -21.62
C LYS A 486 5.91 -19.30 -21.31
N SER A 487 6.73 -18.32 -21.74
CA SER A 487 6.44 -16.90 -21.55
C SER A 487 5.24 -16.47 -22.39
N ALA A 488 5.16 -16.95 -23.65
CA ALA A 488 4.04 -16.67 -24.53
C ALA A 488 2.73 -17.26 -23.97
N GLU A 489 2.76 -18.52 -23.51
CA GLU A 489 1.61 -19.16 -22.88
C GLU A 489 1.13 -18.41 -21.64
N ASN A 490 2.03 -17.99 -20.76
CA ASN A 490 1.70 -17.22 -19.55
C ASN A 490 1.02 -15.88 -19.90
N ILE A 491 1.53 -15.17 -20.92
CA ILE A 491 0.92 -13.93 -21.40
C ILE A 491 -0.50 -14.18 -21.92
N ILE A 492 -0.69 -15.15 -22.79
CA ILE A 492 -2.00 -15.49 -23.36
C ILE A 492 -2.97 -15.92 -22.26
N GLN A 493 -2.53 -16.73 -21.29
CA GLN A 493 -3.36 -17.09 -20.14
C GLN A 493 -3.71 -15.88 -19.26
N GLY A 494 -2.78 -14.96 -19.04
CA GLY A 494 -3.01 -13.72 -18.32
C GLY A 494 -4.06 -12.83 -19.01
N VAL A 495 -3.96 -12.70 -20.34
CA VAL A 495 -4.95 -11.98 -21.16
C VAL A 495 -6.33 -12.65 -21.07
N GLU A 496 -6.41 -13.97 -21.19
CA GLU A 496 -7.66 -14.70 -21.11
C GLU A 496 -8.32 -14.55 -19.73
N LYS A 497 -7.53 -14.70 -18.68
CA LYS A 497 -7.98 -14.51 -17.29
C LYS A 497 -8.50 -13.08 -17.02
N SER A 498 -7.95 -12.08 -17.69
CA SER A 498 -8.37 -10.68 -17.50
C SER A 498 -9.80 -10.41 -17.97
N LYS A 499 -10.39 -11.24 -18.83
CA LYS A 499 -11.77 -11.09 -19.30
C LYS A 499 -12.81 -11.14 -18.19
N THR A 500 -12.50 -11.83 -17.08
CA THR A 500 -13.38 -11.97 -15.92
C THR A 500 -13.11 -10.96 -14.79
N VAL A 501 -12.24 -9.99 -15.04
CA VAL A 501 -11.98 -8.92 -14.07
C VAL A 501 -13.26 -8.11 -13.82
N PRO A 502 -13.59 -7.74 -12.56
CA PRO A 502 -14.77 -6.98 -12.21
C PRO A 502 -14.93 -5.68 -13.01
N TYR A 503 -16.16 -5.33 -13.36
CA TYR A 503 -16.48 -4.17 -14.20
C TYR A 503 -15.90 -2.86 -13.68
N GLU A 504 -15.89 -2.63 -12.37
CA GLU A 504 -15.27 -1.43 -11.78
C GLU A 504 -13.78 -1.28 -12.14
N ARG A 505 -13.07 -2.39 -12.25
CA ARG A 505 -11.66 -2.41 -12.65
C ARG A 505 -11.47 -2.19 -14.14
N VAL A 506 -12.43 -2.64 -14.95
CA VAL A 506 -12.46 -2.34 -16.39
C VAL A 506 -12.59 -0.83 -16.61
N ILE A 507 -13.52 -0.15 -15.92
CA ILE A 507 -13.63 1.31 -15.98
C ILE A 507 -12.31 1.99 -15.59
N PHE A 508 -11.68 1.54 -14.52
CA PHE A 508 -10.37 2.07 -14.13
C PHE A 508 -9.29 1.81 -15.18
N ALA A 509 -9.30 0.61 -15.79
CA ALA A 509 -8.35 0.20 -16.83
C ALA A 509 -8.45 1.04 -18.11
N LEU A 510 -9.63 1.55 -18.46
CA LEU A 510 -9.82 2.45 -19.60
C LEU A 510 -9.02 3.75 -19.48
N GLY A 511 -8.55 4.10 -18.28
CA GLY A 511 -7.64 5.21 -18.03
C GLY A 511 -8.27 6.58 -18.25
N ILE A 512 -9.59 6.72 -18.07
CA ILE A 512 -10.32 7.99 -18.20
C ILE A 512 -9.70 9.02 -17.24
N ARG A 513 -9.39 10.19 -17.74
CA ARG A 513 -8.74 11.24 -16.95
C ARG A 513 -9.60 11.60 -15.72
N PHE A 514 -8.97 11.77 -14.56
CA PHE A 514 -9.59 11.99 -13.25
C PHE A 514 -10.42 10.83 -12.69
N VAL A 515 -10.56 9.72 -13.41
CA VAL A 515 -11.22 8.52 -12.92
C VAL A 515 -10.17 7.58 -12.33
N GLY A 516 -9.94 7.71 -11.03
CA GLY A 516 -9.12 6.78 -10.26
C GLY A 516 -9.94 5.55 -9.83
N GLU A 517 -9.30 4.63 -9.13
CA GLU A 517 -9.90 3.38 -8.65
C GLU A 517 -11.19 3.61 -7.84
N THR A 518 -11.18 4.58 -6.91
CA THR A 518 -12.34 4.92 -6.08
C THR A 518 -13.50 5.48 -6.92
N VAL A 519 -13.20 6.38 -7.86
CA VAL A 519 -14.22 6.97 -8.75
C VAL A 519 -14.78 5.90 -9.68
N ALA A 520 -13.94 5.03 -10.25
CA ALA A 520 -14.35 3.92 -11.10
C ALA A 520 -15.34 2.99 -10.37
N LYS A 521 -15.07 2.68 -9.11
CA LYS A 521 -15.97 1.87 -8.27
C LYS A 521 -17.32 2.53 -8.04
N LYS A 522 -17.37 3.85 -7.78
CA LYS A 522 -18.61 4.60 -7.61
C LYS A 522 -19.41 4.70 -8.92
N VAL A 523 -18.70 4.95 -10.02
CA VAL A 523 -19.30 4.99 -11.36
C VAL A 523 -19.90 3.63 -11.73
N ALA A 524 -19.17 2.53 -11.50
CA ALA A 524 -19.65 1.18 -11.77
C ALA A 524 -20.91 0.83 -10.99
N ARG A 525 -21.01 1.27 -9.74
CA ARG A 525 -22.19 1.06 -8.90
C ARG A 525 -23.39 1.87 -9.35
N ALA A 526 -23.16 3.11 -9.78
CA ALA A 526 -24.23 4.01 -10.26
C ALA A 526 -24.72 3.62 -11.66
N PHE A 527 -23.81 3.21 -12.53
CA PHE A 527 -24.06 2.80 -13.91
C PHE A 527 -23.59 1.37 -14.08
N ARG A 528 -24.53 0.43 -13.94
CA ARG A 528 -24.24 -1.01 -13.79
C ARG A 528 -23.68 -1.68 -15.05
N SER A 529 -23.71 -0.99 -16.19
CA SER A 529 -23.11 -1.42 -17.44
C SER A 529 -22.41 -0.28 -18.16
N ILE A 530 -21.50 -0.63 -19.07
CA ILE A 530 -20.83 0.37 -19.92
C ILE A 530 -21.82 1.12 -20.82
N ASP A 531 -22.94 0.49 -21.19
CA ASP A 531 -23.98 1.12 -22.02
C ASP A 531 -24.79 2.14 -21.21
N ASP A 532 -25.08 1.86 -19.94
CA ASP A 532 -25.68 2.82 -19.02
C ASP A 532 -24.76 4.03 -18.83
N LEU A 533 -23.45 3.78 -18.63
CA LEU A 533 -22.46 4.83 -18.46
C LEU A 533 -22.29 5.67 -19.73
N LYS A 534 -22.30 5.06 -20.91
CA LYS A 534 -22.25 5.70 -22.21
C LYS A 534 -23.45 6.63 -22.45
N SER A 535 -24.61 6.28 -21.90
CA SER A 535 -25.87 7.01 -22.05
C SER A 535 -26.07 8.06 -20.96
N ALA A 536 -25.20 8.13 -19.95
CA ALA A 536 -25.32 9.04 -18.82
C ALA A 536 -25.18 10.51 -19.26
N THR A 537 -26.02 11.36 -18.68
CA THR A 537 -25.93 12.83 -18.85
C THR A 537 -24.97 13.45 -17.83
N LEU A 538 -24.62 14.73 -18.01
CA LEU A 538 -23.83 15.47 -17.05
C LEU A 538 -24.48 15.46 -15.66
N ASP A 539 -25.79 15.67 -15.61
CA ASP A 539 -26.56 15.70 -14.37
C ASP A 539 -26.57 14.33 -13.69
N ASP A 540 -26.72 13.24 -14.43
CA ASP A 540 -26.64 11.87 -13.87
C ASP A 540 -25.29 11.61 -13.20
N LEU A 541 -24.22 12.02 -13.85
CA LEU A 541 -22.86 11.84 -13.34
C LEU A 541 -22.59 12.70 -12.10
N ILE A 542 -23.02 13.96 -12.07
CA ILE A 542 -22.82 14.87 -10.92
C ILE A 542 -23.62 14.40 -9.70
N HIS A 543 -24.74 13.70 -9.88
CA HIS A 543 -25.53 13.15 -8.78
C HIS A 543 -24.84 11.96 -8.08
N VAL A 544 -23.80 11.38 -8.67
CA VAL A 544 -22.98 10.35 -8.01
C VAL A 544 -22.06 11.01 -7.00
N ASP A 545 -22.01 10.47 -5.78
CA ASP A 545 -21.22 11.01 -4.69
C ASP A 545 -19.71 11.11 -5.06
N GLU A 546 -19.07 12.22 -4.70
CA GLU A 546 -17.68 12.58 -5.03
C GLU A 546 -17.38 12.77 -6.54
N ILE A 547 -18.37 12.76 -7.43
CA ILE A 547 -18.17 13.10 -8.84
C ILE A 547 -18.55 14.57 -9.05
N GLY A 548 -17.52 15.42 -9.10
CA GLY A 548 -17.67 16.82 -9.46
C GLY A 548 -17.74 17.03 -10.98
N GLU A 549 -18.09 18.25 -11.38
CA GLU A 549 -18.26 18.63 -12.79
C GLU A 549 -17.04 18.27 -13.66
N LYS A 550 -15.82 18.48 -13.16
CA LYS A 550 -14.57 18.19 -13.88
C LYS A 550 -14.41 16.70 -14.23
N ILE A 551 -14.79 15.82 -13.29
CA ILE A 551 -14.75 14.36 -13.49
C ILE A 551 -15.85 13.96 -14.47
N ALA A 552 -17.08 14.47 -14.26
CA ALA A 552 -18.23 14.18 -15.11
C ALA A 552 -17.98 14.59 -16.58
N GLN A 553 -17.44 15.78 -16.81
CA GLN A 553 -17.06 16.24 -18.14
C GLN A 553 -15.96 15.38 -18.78
N SER A 554 -15.01 14.88 -17.98
CA SER A 554 -13.96 13.98 -18.48
C SER A 554 -14.54 12.64 -18.94
N ILE A 555 -15.48 12.08 -18.19
CA ILE A 555 -16.19 10.84 -18.55
C ILE A 555 -16.98 11.06 -19.85
N LEU A 556 -17.79 12.12 -19.93
CA LEU A 556 -18.55 12.45 -21.14
C LEU A 556 -17.66 12.61 -22.37
N ARG A 557 -16.55 13.34 -22.24
CA ARG A 557 -15.59 13.53 -23.34
C ARG A 557 -15.02 12.19 -23.82
N TYR A 558 -14.71 11.28 -22.90
CA TYR A 558 -14.23 9.96 -23.25
C TYR A 558 -15.23 9.18 -24.11
N PHE A 559 -16.51 9.16 -23.71
CA PHE A 559 -17.57 8.45 -24.42
C PHE A 559 -18.12 9.19 -25.65
N HIS A 560 -17.78 10.46 -25.88
CA HIS A 560 -18.06 11.17 -27.12
C HIS A 560 -17.00 10.91 -28.20
N SER A 561 -15.89 10.30 -27.88
CA SER A 561 -14.87 9.92 -28.84
C SER A 561 -15.26 8.64 -29.56
N GLU A 562 -15.46 8.72 -30.88
CA GLU A 562 -15.80 7.57 -31.73
C GLU A 562 -14.72 6.48 -31.63
N LYS A 563 -13.45 6.85 -31.53
CA LYS A 563 -12.32 5.95 -31.35
C LYS A 563 -12.43 5.16 -30.05
N ASN A 564 -12.76 5.83 -28.93
CA ASN A 564 -12.94 5.16 -27.64
C ASN A 564 -14.13 4.22 -27.64
N LEU A 565 -15.21 4.59 -28.36
CA LEU A 565 -16.37 3.71 -28.54
C LEU A 565 -16.02 2.46 -29.33
N GLN A 566 -15.21 2.59 -30.40
CA GLN A 566 -14.71 1.45 -31.18
C GLN A 566 -13.81 0.56 -30.34
N LEU A 567 -12.95 1.15 -29.50
CA LEU A 567 -12.10 0.41 -28.57
C LEU A 567 -12.92 -0.42 -27.58
N ILE A 568 -13.99 0.17 -27.02
CA ILE A 568 -14.90 -0.52 -26.09
C ILE A 568 -15.59 -1.69 -26.79
N GLU A 569 -16.07 -1.50 -28.05
CA GLU A 569 -16.69 -2.60 -28.79
C GLU A 569 -15.71 -3.74 -29.07
N ARG A 570 -14.47 -3.45 -29.44
CA ARG A 570 -13.42 -4.47 -29.61
C ARG A 570 -13.12 -5.23 -28.32
N LEU A 571 -13.08 -4.54 -27.18
CA LEU A 571 -12.92 -5.18 -25.87
C LEU A 571 -14.14 -6.06 -25.52
N ARG A 572 -15.36 -5.60 -25.84
CA ARG A 572 -16.60 -6.36 -25.67
C ARG A 572 -16.61 -7.63 -26.53
N GLU A 573 -16.25 -7.52 -27.81
CA GLU A 573 -16.12 -8.66 -28.75
C GLU A 573 -15.08 -9.67 -28.28
N ALA A 574 -14.01 -9.20 -27.63
CA ALA A 574 -12.99 -10.04 -27.01
C ALA A 574 -13.48 -10.79 -25.74
N GLY A 575 -14.66 -10.41 -25.21
CA GLY A 575 -15.26 -11.06 -24.04
C GLY A 575 -14.90 -10.42 -22.70
N VAL A 576 -14.39 -9.17 -22.70
CA VAL A 576 -14.14 -8.41 -21.46
C VAL A 576 -15.46 -8.07 -20.78
N GLN A 577 -15.52 -8.20 -19.45
CA GLN A 577 -16.71 -7.93 -18.67
C GLN A 577 -17.09 -6.43 -18.71
N MET A 578 -18.25 -6.10 -19.27
CA MET A 578 -18.71 -4.72 -19.49
C MET A 578 -19.91 -4.33 -18.62
N ALA A 579 -20.23 -5.15 -17.62
CA ALA A 579 -21.32 -4.91 -16.67
C ALA A 579 -21.02 -5.61 -15.35
N ILE A 580 -21.70 -5.20 -14.28
CA ILE A 580 -21.67 -5.91 -13.00
C ILE A 580 -22.25 -7.31 -13.22
N SER A 581 -21.54 -8.35 -12.80
CA SER A 581 -21.99 -9.73 -12.93
C SER A 581 -23.11 -10.08 -11.95
N GLU A 582 -23.88 -11.12 -12.26
CA GLU A 582 -24.91 -11.65 -11.34
C GLU A 582 -24.30 -12.12 -10.00
N GLU A 583 -23.08 -12.64 -10.03
CA GLU A 583 -22.34 -13.05 -8.82
C GLU A 583 -21.99 -11.85 -7.93
N GLU A 584 -21.61 -10.71 -8.52
CA GLU A 584 -21.34 -9.47 -7.79
C GLU A 584 -22.63 -8.85 -7.20
N THR A 585 -23.80 -9.18 -7.76
CA THR A 585 -25.11 -8.77 -7.24
C THR A 585 -25.76 -9.83 -6.34
N ALA A 586 -25.19 -11.02 -6.24
CA ALA A 586 -25.70 -12.09 -5.40
C ALA A 586 -25.75 -11.63 -3.93
N GLY A 587 -26.96 -11.65 -3.36
CA GLY A 587 -27.22 -11.15 -2.00
C GLY A 587 -27.55 -9.66 -1.89
N GLN A 588 -27.61 -8.92 -3.00
CA GLN A 588 -28.19 -7.56 -3.00
C GLN A 588 -29.72 -7.66 -2.90
N THR A 589 -30.32 -6.78 -2.11
CA THR A 589 -31.79 -6.70 -1.95
C THR A 589 -32.22 -5.25 -2.02
N ASP A 590 -33.49 -5.00 -2.29
CA ASP A 590 -34.09 -3.65 -2.37
C ASP A 590 -34.75 -3.22 -1.04
N LYS A 591 -34.42 -3.87 0.08
CA LYS A 591 -35.06 -3.63 1.39
C LYS A 591 -34.92 -2.18 1.88
N LEU A 592 -33.86 -1.49 1.48
CA LEU A 592 -33.59 -0.09 1.81
C LEU A 592 -33.66 0.84 0.58
N GLN A 593 -34.25 0.38 -0.52
CA GLN A 593 -34.31 1.16 -1.77
C GLN A 593 -34.98 2.53 -1.55
N GLY A 594 -34.37 3.59 -2.07
CA GLY A 594 -34.85 4.96 -1.95
C GLY A 594 -34.63 5.59 -0.59
N GLN A 595 -34.03 4.90 0.37
CA GLN A 595 -33.74 5.43 1.70
C GLN A 595 -32.36 6.09 1.77
N SER A 596 -32.32 7.32 2.29
CA SER A 596 -31.09 8.06 2.57
C SER A 596 -30.78 7.97 4.06
N ILE A 597 -29.69 7.30 4.42
CA ILE A 597 -29.37 6.93 5.79
C ILE A 597 -28.08 7.61 6.24
N VAL A 598 -28.10 8.25 7.40
CA VAL A 598 -26.91 8.79 8.06
C VAL A 598 -26.46 7.81 9.14
N ILE A 599 -25.17 7.48 9.15
CA ILE A 599 -24.58 6.64 10.20
C ILE A 599 -23.93 7.55 11.26
N SER A 600 -24.24 7.33 12.52
CA SER A 600 -23.70 8.11 13.65
C SER A 600 -23.53 7.27 14.90
N GLY A 601 -22.48 7.52 15.68
CA GLY A 601 -22.20 6.78 16.91
C GLY A 601 -21.23 5.62 16.72
N VAL A 602 -21.10 4.82 17.75
CA VAL A 602 -20.25 3.62 17.83
C VAL A 602 -21.13 2.39 17.85
N PHE A 603 -20.75 1.38 17.09
CA PHE A 603 -21.52 0.15 16.90
C PHE A 603 -20.82 -1.05 17.53
N ALA A 604 -21.59 -1.99 18.04
CA ALA A 604 -21.09 -3.16 18.73
C ALA A 604 -20.82 -4.33 17.77
N ARG A 605 -21.63 -4.51 16.72
CA ARG A 605 -21.60 -5.67 15.84
C ARG A 605 -20.78 -5.47 14.57
N HIS A 606 -20.91 -4.31 13.94
CA HIS A 606 -20.24 -3.97 12.69
C HIS A 606 -19.55 -2.61 12.78
N SER A 607 -18.50 -2.42 12.01
CA SER A 607 -17.88 -1.11 11.81
C SER A 607 -18.80 -0.18 10.99
N ARG A 608 -18.52 1.11 11.03
CA ARG A 608 -19.24 2.09 10.17
C ARG A 608 -19.15 1.77 8.69
N ASP A 609 -18.01 1.27 8.24
CA ASP A 609 -17.79 0.97 6.82
C ASP A 609 -18.53 -0.32 6.43
N GLU A 610 -18.62 -1.30 7.32
CA GLU A 610 -19.49 -2.47 7.14
C GLU A 610 -20.97 -2.09 7.08
N TYR A 611 -21.44 -1.18 7.95
CA TYR A 611 -22.81 -0.67 7.85
C TYR A 611 -23.08 0.12 6.57
N LYS A 612 -22.10 0.88 6.06
CA LYS A 612 -22.24 1.50 4.73
C LYS A 612 -22.40 0.43 3.65
N ALA A 613 -21.56 -0.60 3.69
CA ALA A 613 -21.64 -1.71 2.74
C ALA A 613 -22.99 -2.46 2.82
N LEU A 614 -23.51 -2.68 4.04
CA LEU A 614 -24.83 -3.28 4.25
C LEU A 614 -25.96 -2.39 3.73
N ILE A 615 -25.91 -1.09 3.99
CA ILE A 615 -26.90 -0.13 3.44
C ILE A 615 -26.90 -0.18 1.91
N GLU A 616 -25.73 -0.13 1.29
CA GLU A 616 -25.57 -0.18 -0.17
C GLU A 616 -26.00 -1.54 -0.73
N LYS A 617 -25.63 -2.64 -0.06
CA LYS A 617 -26.04 -4.01 -0.42
C LYS A 617 -27.55 -4.18 -0.47
N HIS A 618 -28.28 -3.49 0.40
CA HIS A 618 -29.72 -3.52 0.49
C HIS A 618 -30.44 -2.37 -0.25
N GLY A 619 -29.75 -1.65 -1.15
CA GLY A 619 -30.32 -0.63 -2.03
C GLY A 619 -30.49 0.75 -1.38
N GLY A 620 -30.02 0.96 -0.17
CA GLY A 620 -30.04 2.24 0.54
C GLY A 620 -28.87 3.15 0.12
N LYS A 621 -29.01 4.45 0.42
CA LYS A 621 -27.97 5.46 0.19
C LYS A 621 -27.40 5.95 1.53
N ASN A 622 -26.10 5.76 1.75
CA ASN A 622 -25.42 6.39 2.87
C ASN A 622 -25.12 7.85 2.56
N VAL A 623 -25.51 8.78 3.44
CA VAL A 623 -25.28 10.22 3.31
C VAL A 623 -24.52 10.76 4.52
N GLY A 624 -23.58 11.69 4.27
CA GLY A 624 -22.67 12.20 5.31
C GLY A 624 -23.29 13.22 6.26
N SER A 625 -24.39 13.86 5.89
CA SER A 625 -25.03 14.92 6.65
C SER A 625 -26.55 14.77 6.76
N ILE A 626 -27.08 15.17 7.91
CA ILE A 626 -28.53 15.16 8.19
C ILE A 626 -29.20 16.31 7.43
N SER A 627 -30.24 16.00 6.66
CA SER A 627 -31.07 16.96 5.94
C SER A 627 -32.53 16.51 5.96
N LYS A 628 -33.46 17.34 5.46
CA LYS A 628 -34.89 16.97 5.32
C LYS A 628 -35.12 15.75 4.39
N LYS A 629 -34.10 15.37 3.59
CA LYS A 629 -34.14 14.20 2.71
C LYS A 629 -33.61 12.93 3.39
N THR A 630 -33.11 13.01 4.63
CA THR A 630 -32.65 11.86 5.40
C THR A 630 -33.83 11.03 5.87
N SER A 631 -33.87 9.75 5.50
CA SER A 631 -34.95 8.84 5.86
C SER A 631 -34.89 8.45 7.33
N PHE A 632 -33.71 8.08 7.80
CA PHE A 632 -33.42 7.82 9.21
C PHE A 632 -31.92 7.91 9.51
N ILE A 633 -31.60 7.92 10.78
CA ILE A 633 -30.22 7.86 11.28
C ILE A 633 -30.00 6.50 11.90
N LEU A 634 -29.04 5.74 11.40
CA LEU A 634 -28.53 4.55 12.08
C LEU A 634 -27.60 5.03 13.20
N ALA A 635 -28.06 4.91 14.44
CA ALA A 635 -27.39 5.40 15.62
C ALA A 635 -26.82 4.24 16.44
N GLY A 636 -25.51 4.26 16.65
CA GLY A 636 -24.83 3.47 17.67
C GLY A 636 -24.78 4.21 19.01
N GLU A 637 -24.04 3.64 19.96
CA GLU A 637 -23.76 4.29 21.23
C GLU A 637 -23.00 5.60 21.02
N SER A 638 -23.20 6.58 21.90
CA SER A 638 -22.48 7.87 21.88
C SER A 638 -22.70 8.70 20.60
N MET A 639 -23.91 8.73 20.06
CA MET A 639 -24.24 9.67 18.98
C MET A 639 -24.00 11.11 19.46
N GLY A 640 -23.25 11.89 18.66
CA GLY A 640 -22.89 13.26 19.02
C GLY A 640 -24.11 14.17 19.25
N PRO A 641 -24.10 15.01 20.31
CA PRO A 641 -25.27 15.82 20.70
C PRO A 641 -25.77 16.75 19.59
N SER A 642 -24.89 17.31 18.77
CA SER A 642 -25.26 18.17 17.65
C SER A 642 -26.05 17.45 16.56
N LYS A 643 -25.80 16.16 16.35
CA LYS A 643 -26.54 15.33 15.39
C LYS A 643 -27.90 14.91 15.97
N LEU A 644 -27.94 14.61 17.25
CA LEU A 644 -29.16 14.31 17.97
C LEU A 644 -30.14 15.51 17.91
N GLU A 645 -29.68 16.70 18.28
CA GLU A 645 -30.46 17.93 18.23
C GLU A 645 -30.97 18.24 16.81
N LYS A 646 -30.12 18.02 15.79
CA LYS A 646 -30.48 18.23 14.40
C LYS A 646 -31.52 17.22 13.92
N ALA A 647 -31.44 15.97 14.37
CA ALA A 647 -32.42 14.93 14.08
C ALA A 647 -33.79 15.26 14.69
N GLU A 648 -33.82 15.63 15.97
CA GLU A 648 -35.04 16.06 16.69
C GLU A 648 -35.69 17.27 16.02
N LYS A 649 -34.89 18.30 15.67
CA LYS A 649 -35.36 19.52 15.02
C LYS A 649 -35.96 19.28 13.62
N LEU A 650 -35.49 18.26 12.91
CA LEU A 650 -35.98 17.91 11.59
C LEU A 650 -37.00 16.74 11.61
N GLY A 651 -37.29 16.16 12.79
CA GLY A 651 -38.22 15.03 12.94
C GLY A 651 -37.75 13.75 12.30
N ILE A 652 -36.42 13.51 12.24
CA ILE A 652 -35.84 12.36 11.58
C ILE A 652 -35.76 11.19 12.54
N ARG A 653 -36.27 10.03 12.10
CA ARG A 653 -36.26 8.79 12.86
C ARG A 653 -34.82 8.37 13.19
N ILE A 654 -34.60 7.94 14.42
CA ILE A 654 -33.36 7.32 14.88
C ILE A 654 -33.60 5.82 15.03
N VAL A 655 -32.75 5.01 14.42
CA VAL A 655 -32.80 3.56 14.37
C VAL A 655 -31.54 3.03 15.04
N ASN A 656 -31.68 2.12 15.98
CA ASN A 656 -30.53 1.48 16.61
C ASN A 656 -29.98 0.32 15.76
N GLU A 657 -28.84 -0.24 16.17
CA GLU A 657 -28.15 -1.31 15.48
C GLU A 657 -29.01 -2.56 15.30
N GLU A 658 -29.72 -2.98 16.35
CA GLU A 658 -30.55 -4.18 16.35
C GLU A 658 -31.80 -4.02 15.46
N GLU A 659 -32.42 -2.85 15.53
CA GLU A 659 -33.54 -2.50 14.68
C GLU A 659 -33.15 -2.45 13.20
N PHE A 660 -31.97 -1.88 12.88
CA PHE A 660 -31.45 -1.85 11.53
C PHE A 660 -31.15 -3.24 10.96
N LEU A 661 -30.49 -4.09 11.74
CA LEU A 661 -30.20 -5.48 11.33
C LEU A 661 -31.49 -6.26 11.10
N GLY A 662 -32.50 -6.06 11.95
CA GLY A 662 -33.85 -6.62 11.74
C GLY A 662 -34.51 -6.12 10.44
N MET A 663 -34.29 -4.84 10.03
CA MET A 663 -34.83 -4.30 8.77
C MET A 663 -34.21 -4.95 7.53
N ILE A 664 -32.95 -5.34 7.60
CA ILE A 664 -32.26 -6.02 6.50
C ILE A 664 -32.33 -7.56 6.60
N GLY A 665 -32.84 -8.09 7.72
CA GLY A 665 -33.02 -9.52 7.94
C GLY A 665 -31.75 -10.27 8.33
N GLU A 666 -30.87 -9.62 9.06
CA GLU A 666 -29.66 -10.17 9.70
C GLU A 666 -29.83 -10.25 11.23
#